data_ba551b4ad8b956a263976f96b0b37393
#
_entry.id   ba551b4ad8b956a263976f96b0b37393
#
_cell.length_a   1.000
_cell.length_b   1.000
_cell.length_c   1.000
_cell.angle_alpha   90.00
_cell.angle_beta   90.00
_cell.angle_gamma   90.00
#
_symmetry.space_group_name_H-M   'P 1'
#
loop_
_entity.id
_entity.type
_entity.pdbx_description
1 polymer ?
#
loop_
_entity_poly.entity_id
_entity_poly.type
_entity_poly.pdbx_seq_one_letter_code
_entity_poly.pdbx_strand_id
1 'polypeptide(L)'
;MITHQPEWLHTFIRDADRRRRRRRRDDEFVAVWVRQTRDVAFEAEDALDDFLHRAGRRGRAARSRPGCALGWWPGRCAGEVALRHDLSGRIRQISKRLEQISDNRATFNIERTPTPAWAFSCCSSATTLAAWDDLEEYTVGLDKDIDKLKEKLLDDAVTARAVVPISGESSIGKTTLARKVYQSLEVRSHFEIRTWTALPHKCRAADVLRDIHRQMNNQLRRAASRQVPEDACDGAAANTRWPSGKDVSNQLYKSMTGRRYLVVVDGSITVTDWNSLRASLPDEGNGSRVLLITDSAGLEAVGHDGPMYKQIEPARLSQEHTYEVFRRRVFGRGDCPGRYRSRYYQDVFRITRGLPLSIVVLAGVLRSKEMPAEWDEVMAQLAPAREPHKKGGGGGGGGGSSSSSSNGRRIMSLAFDDLPHHLKSCFLYLAAMRESTPVDAARLVRLWVAEGFVRPRRGSTMEEVGQGYLKELISRCMVQLVDKGEFGAVMYVAVHDRVHAFAQDEAQEASFVDSHDSTDVVAPATVRRLAVLSSTTDRYVQLSNALPKLRSIICDLAEGRNRGVQYSDLGFLHASKFLRVIDIKGLELKKLPNEIGSMIHIRYLGLQCGDLEKLPSTIGNLVNLQSLILGGRHAMEVTAAFWRIPTLRHVVAPLALPSGALLGDLHSLQTLHGVHPRGWHGGGGNPLARAANLRSLELSELTADHAGALEAALESLDLLVHLDLRGDSLPASVFTVPSLRRLQSLMLWGAVDAPEGPGGAEDAQYIRPNLTRLSMWNTMVKQSFVDMLAVLPNLADLALMADAYDGDRLAFREAGFRKLQKLKLGLQKLEEWTVGAKSMPGLATMMLCRCARMRMLPEALAGMKELEEVVLYSMPDMVGRIEEGEGQDHHKVKHVPVIQTIYC
;
A
#
# COMPACT_ATOMS: atom_id res chain seq x y z
N MET A 1 33.06 8.58 -23.56
CA MET A 1 32.89 7.15 -23.92
C MET A 1 32.09 6.34 -22.93
N ILE A 2 32.02 6.72 -21.63
CA ILE A 2 31.31 5.95 -20.58
C ILE A 2 29.79 6.21 -20.55
N THR A 3 29.28 7.27 -21.17
CA THR A 3 27.87 7.69 -21.13
C THR A 3 26.95 6.90 -22.06
N HIS A 4 27.44 6.24 -23.11
CA HIS A 4 26.61 5.48 -24.07
C HIS A 4 26.58 3.96 -23.83
N GLN A 5 27.50 3.40 -23.02
CA GLN A 5 27.52 1.95 -22.75
C GLN A 5 26.32 1.43 -21.94
N PRO A 6 25.79 2.15 -20.93
CA PRO A 6 24.62 1.66 -20.18
C PRO A 6 23.37 1.47 -21.02
N GLU A 7 23.11 2.36 -21.98
CA GLU A 7 21.92 2.27 -22.85
C GLU A 7 22.01 1.08 -23.81
N TRP A 8 23.21 0.82 -24.32
CA TRP A 8 23.46 -0.33 -25.20
C TRP A 8 23.30 -1.65 -24.44
N LEU A 9 23.83 -1.74 -23.23
CA LEU A 9 23.70 -2.91 -22.36
C LEU A 9 22.22 -3.18 -21.98
N HIS A 10 21.46 -2.15 -21.62
CA HIS A 10 20.03 -2.26 -21.38
C HIS A 10 19.24 -2.70 -22.60
N THR A 11 19.62 -2.22 -23.79
CA THR A 11 19.00 -2.64 -25.04
C THR A 11 19.31 -4.08 -25.38
N PHE A 12 20.52 -4.51 -25.10
CA PHE A 12 20.99 -5.88 -25.32
C PHE A 12 20.31 -6.89 -24.40
N ILE A 13 20.19 -6.58 -23.10
CA ILE A 13 19.47 -7.41 -22.12
C ILE A 13 17.98 -7.50 -22.50
N ARG A 14 17.38 -6.39 -22.91
CA ARG A 14 15.99 -6.35 -23.34
C ARG A 14 15.71 -7.24 -24.56
N ASP A 15 16.63 -7.26 -25.53
CA ASP A 15 16.53 -8.11 -26.71
C ASP A 15 16.71 -9.60 -26.35
N ALA A 16 17.63 -9.88 -25.44
CA ALA A 16 17.86 -11.21 -24.91
C ALA A 16 16.63 -11.78 -24.19
N ASP A 17 16.04 -11.03 -23.29
CA ASP A 17 14.82 -11.46 -22.56
C ASP A 17 13.62 -11.68 -23.47
N ARG A 18 13.46 -10.86 -24.52
CA ARG A 18 12.40 -11.08 -25.53
C ARG A 18 12.53 -12.39 -26.29
N ARG A 19 13.74 -12.81 -26.62
CA ARG A 19 13.99 -14.02 -27.42
C ARG A 19 13.74 -15.28 -26.64
N ARG A 20 14.17 -15.34 -25.39
CA ARG A 20 13.94 -16.46 -24.50
C ARG A 20 12.46 -16.84 -24.42
N ARG A 21 11.56 -15.88 -24.55
CA ARG A 21 10.11 -16.09 -24.41
C ARG A 21 9.41 -16.45 -25.69
N ARG A 22 9.89 -15.97 -26.85
CA ARG A 22 9.30 -16.28 -28.17
C ARG A 22 9.66 -17.67 -28.71
N ARG A 23 10.87 -18.13 -28.46
CA ARG A 23 11.28 -19.52 -28.73
C ARG A 23 10.97 -20.33 -27.48
N ARG A 24 10.20 -21.38 -27.60
CA ARG A 24 9.80 -22.30 -26.52
C ARG A 24 10.94 -22.48 -25.51
N ARG A 25 10.63 -22.70 -24.22
CA ARG A 25 11.51 -22.95 -23.07
C ARG A 25 12.68 -23.95 -23.34
N ASP A 26 12.73 -24.55 -24.49
CA ASP A 26 13.64 -25.65 -24.87
C ASP A 26 14.95 -25.15 -25.52
N ASP A 27 15.15 -23.86 -25.73
CA ASP A 27 16.42 -23.34 -26.28
C ASP A 27 17.39 -22.97 -25.16
N GLU A 28 18.06 -23.99 -24.64
CA GLU A 28 19.01 -23.89 -23.54
C GLU A 28 20.14 -22.90 -23.85
N PHE A 29 20.54 -22.76 -25.14
CA PHE A 29 21.57 -21.82 -25.56
C PHE A 29 21.13 -20.37 -25.36
N VAL A 30 19.88 -20.03 -25.66
CA VAL A 30 19.35 -18.68 -25.43
C VAL A 30 19.27 -18.38 -23.93
N ALA A 31 18.86 -19.36 -23.11
CA ALA A 31 18.83 -19.19 -21.65
C ALA A 31 20.23 -18.93 -21.06
N VAL A 32 21.24 -19.68 -21.50
CA VAL A 32 22.64 -19.49 -21.10
C VAL A 32 23.14 -18.12 -21.52
N TRP A 33 22.89 -17.71 -22.76
CA TRP A 33 23.30 -16.40 -23.28
C TRP A 33 22.68 -15.24 -22.51
N VAL A 34 21.39 -15.30 -22.19
CA VAL A 34 20.70 -14.30 -21.37
C VAL A 34 21.31 -14.24 -19.97
N ARG A 35 21.57 -15.39 -19.35
CA ARG A 35 22.20 -15.46 -18.02
C ARG A 35 23.60 -14.81 -18.03
N GLN A 36 24.44 -15.19 -18.99
CA GLN A 36 25.79 -14.62 -19.11
C GLN A 36 25.77 -13.11 -19.31
N THR A 37 24.86 -12.61 -20.16
CA THR A 37 24.68 -11.15 -20.38
C THR A 37 24.30 -10.43 -19.11
N ARG A 38 23.39 -11.02 -18.32
CA ARG A 38 22.93 -10.47 -17.05
C ARG A 38 24.06 -10.46 -16.01
N ASP A 39 24.82 -11.55 -15.94
CA ASP A 39 25.96 -11.65 -15.01
C ASP A 39 27.00 -10.58 -15.28
N VAL A 40 27.33 -10.30 -16.54
CA VAL A 40 28.27 -9.24 -16.92
C VAL A 40 27.71 -7.85 -16.60
N ALA A 41 26.41 -7.64 -16.79
CA ALA A 41 25.75 -6.40 -16.39
C ALA A 41 25.87 -6.18 -14.87
N PHE A 42 25.65 -7.23 -14.09
CA PHE A 42 25.81 -7.20 -12.65
C PHE A 42 27.27 -6.95 -12.20
N GLU A 43 28.25 -7.54 -12.88
CA GLU A 43 29.67 -7.27 -12.63
C GLU A 43 30.02 -5.80 -12.90
N ALA A 44 29.46 -5.20 -13.94
CA ALA A 44 29.67 -3.79 -14.25
C ALA A 44 29.12 -2.89 -13.14
N GLU A 45 27.94 -3.22 -12.64
CA GLU A 45 27.31 -2.50 -11.53
C GLU A 45 28.11 -2.65 -10.23
N ASP A 46 28.60 -3.87 -9.92
CA ASP A 46 29.45 -4.14 -8.74
C ASP A 46 30.77 -3.36 -8.80
N ALA A 47 31.39 -3.26 -9.98
CA ALA A 47 32.62 -2.52 -10.17
C ALA A 47 32.45 -1.02 -9.92
N LEU A 48 31.31 -0.45 -10.37
CA LEU A 48 30.97 0.96 -10.13
C LEU A 48 30.67 1.23 -8.66
N ASP A 49 29.86 0.38 -8.02
CA ASP A 49 29.49 0.52 -6.61
C ASP A 49 30.75 0.42 -5.70
N ASP A 50 31.66 -0.53 -5.99
CA ASP A 50 32.91 -0.68 -5.25
C ASP A 50 33.84 0.56 -5.41
N PHE A 51 33.93 1.09 -6.61
CA PHE A 51 34.67 2.32 -6.88
C PHE A 51 34.12 3.50 -6.08
N LEU A 52 32.78 3.70 -6.11
CA LEU A 52 32.12 4.77 -5.37
C LEU A 52 32.32 4.61 -3.86
N HIS A 53 32.19 3.37 -3.35
CA HIS A 53 32.41 3.08 -1.93
C HIS A 53 33.82 3.44 -1.47
N ARG A 54 34.83 3.01 -2.20
CA ARG A 54 36.26 3.30 -1.88
C ARG A 54 36.58 4.78 -2.01
N ALA A 55 36.06 5.45 -3.04
CA ALA A 55 36.25 6.89 -3.24
C ALA A 55 35.56 7.70 -2.11
N GLY A 56 34.33 7.33 -1.73
CA GLY A 56 33.62 7.99 -0.64
C GLY A 56 34.26 7.83 0.73
N ARG A 57 34.86 6.68 1.04
CA ARG A 57 35.61 6.45 2.29
C ARG A 57 36.87 7.33 2.38
N ARG A 58 37.58 7.49 1.28
CA ARG A 58 38.78 8.34 1.23
C ARG A 58 38.45 9.81 1.37
N GLY A 59 37.41 10.29 0.74
CA GLY A 59 36.93 11.67 0.88
C GLY A 59 36.56 12.03 2.33
N ARG A 60 36.01 11.09 3.10
CA ARG A 60 35.68 11.29 4.52
C ARG A 60 36.87 11.26 5.44
N ALA A 61 37.79 10.32 5.23
CA ALA A 61 39.04 10.26 5.99
C ALA A 61 39.87 11.55 5.81
N ALA A 62 39.69 12.23 4.69
CA ALA A 62 40.33 13.50 4.42
C ALA A 62 39.70 14.72 5.13
N ARG A 63 38.38 14.65 5.39
CA ARG A 63 37.66 15.72 6.10
C ARG A 63 37.73 15.63 7.63
N SER A 64 38.02 14.45 8.17
CA SER A 64 38.11 14.21 9.61
C SER A 64 39.47 14.55 10.25
N ARG A 65 40.44 15.05 9.52
CA ARG A 65 41.72 15.52 10.07
C ARG A 65 41.78 17.03 10.05
N PRO A 66 41.54 17.71 11.18
CA PRO A 66 41.82 19.14 11.29
C PRO A 66 43.32 19.37 11.31
N GLY A 67 43.87 20.11 10.36
CA GLY A 67 45.22 20.61 10.48
C GLY A 67 46.18 20.52 9.27
N CYS A 68 45.72 20.14 8.07
CA CYS A 68 46.61 20.10 6.89
C CYS A 68 46.05 20.96 5.75
N ALA A 69 46.08 22.28 5.94
CA ALA A 69 45.72 23.25 4.90
C ALA A 69 46.83 23.55 3.88
N LEU A 70 48.01 23.01 4.06
CA LEU A 70 49.18 23.25 3.19
C LEU A 70 49.98 21.96 3.06
N GLY A 71 49.87 21.29 1.92
CA GLY A 71 50.76 20.19 1.59
C GLY A 71 50.28 19.36 0.43
N TRP A 72 50.83 19.56 -0.75
CA TRP A 72 50.83 18.62 -1.86
C TRP A 72 51.50 17.30 -1.42
N TRP A 73 50.68 16.31 -1.02
CA TRP A 73 51.19 14.99 -0.72
C TRP A 73 51.02 14.07 -1.95
N PRO A 74 52.12 13.55 -2.54
CA PRO A 74 52.09 12.68 -3.70
C PRO A 74 51.28 11.38 -3.43
N GLY A 75 51.17 10.91 -2.20
CA GLY A 75 50.35 9.73 -1.82
C GLY A 75 48.85 9.87 -2.01
N ARG A 76 48.32 11.07 -2.11
CA ARG A 76 46.90 11.33 -2.39
C ARG A 76 46.53 11.06 -3.84
N CYS A 77 47.37 11.54 -4.76
CA CYS A 77 47.26 11.30 -6.20
C CYS A 77 47.48 9.83 -6.54
N ALA A 78 48.49 9.18 -5.93
CA ALA A 78 48.76 7.76 -6.17
C ALA A 78 47.59 6.85 -5.81
N GLY A 79 46.91 7.12 -4.70
CA GLY A 79 45.75 6.33 -4.31
C GLY A 79 44.50 6.51 -5.18
N GLU A 80 44.26 7.69 -5.74
CA GLU A 80 43.20 7.96 -6.69
C GLU A 80 43.50 7.36 -8.06
N VAL A 81 44.75 7.47 -8.51
CA VAL A 81 45.25 6.84 -9.73
C VAL A 81 45.12 5.32 -9.65
N ALA A 82 45.46 4.69 -8.52
CA ALA A 82 45.31 3.26 -8.30
C ALA A 82 43.87 2.80 -8.36
N LEU A 83 42.93 3.57 -7.78
CA LEU A 83 41.48 3.27 -7.87
C LEU A 83 40.93 3.37 -9.29
N ARG A 84 41.36 4.40 -10.02
CA ARG A 84 40.97 4.58 -11.43
C ARG A 84 41.56 3.50 -12.31
N HIS A 85 42.76 3.08 -12.01
CA HIS A 85 43.45 1.99 -12.74
C HIS A 85 42.74 0.64 -12.49
N ASP A 86 42.38 0.32 -11.22
CA ASP A 86 41.59 -0.88 -10.88
C ASP A 86 40.24 -0.91 -11.61
N LEU A 87 39.48 0.21 -11.57
CA LEU A 87 38.22 0.34 -12.31
C LEU A 87 38.41 0.16 -13.81
N SER A 88 39.48 0.79 -14.40
CA SER A 88 39.81 0.63 -15.83
C SER A 88 40.13 -0.81 -16.19
N GLY A 89 40.84 -1.53 -15.31
CA GLY A 89 41.13 -2.96 -15.47
C GLY A 89 39.85 -3.80 -15.51
N ARG A 90 38.98 -3.58 -14.57
CA ARG A 90 37.66 -4.27 -14.49
C ARG A 90 36.79 -3.95 -15.71
N ILE A 91 36.71 -2.69 -16.12
CA ILE A 91 35.94 -2.29 -17.32
C ILE A 91 36.47 -3.02 -18.56
N ARG A 92 37.81 -3.15 -18.73
CA ARG A 92 38.40 -3.91 -19.83
C ARG A 92 38.02 -5.39 -19.79
N GLN A 93 38.02 -6.02 -18.62
CA GLN A 93 37.57 -7.41 -18.47
C GLN A 93 36.11 -7.57 -18.84
N ILE A 94 35.24 -6.68 -18.37
CA ILE A 94 33.81 -6.65 -18.68
C ILE A 94 33.59 -6.47 -20.18
N SER A 95 34.29 -5.55 -20.83
CA SER A 95 34.21 -5.34 -22.28
C SER A 95 34.60 -6.58 -23.05
N LYS A 96 35.73 -7.25 -22.66
CA LYS A 96 36.19 -8.50 -23.29
C LYS A 96 35.13 -9.62 -23.14
N ARG A 97 34.50 -9.75 -21.96
CA ARG A 97 33.43 -10.74 -21.76
C ARG A 97 32.18 -10.40 -22.60
N LEU A 98 31.83 -9.12 -22.75
CA LEU A 98 30.75 -8.71 -23.64
C LEU A 98 31.04 -9.02 -25.10
N GLU A 99 32.26 -8.82 -25.55
CA GLU A 99 32.71 -9.22 -26.89
C GLU A 99 32.57 -10.74 -27.08
N GLN A 100 33.04 -11.54 -26.15
CA GLN A 100 32.88 -13.01 -26.19
C GLN A 100 31.40 -13.45 -26.25
N ILE A 101 30.53 -12.81 -25.46
CA ILE A 101 29.07 -13.08 -25.46
C ILE A 101 28.46 -12.65 -26.80
N SER A 102 28.95 -11.57 -27.41
CA SER A 102 28.51 -11.12 -28.71
C SER A 102 28.97 -12.08 -29.84
N ASP A 103 30.19 -12.59 -29.76
CA ASP A 103 30.75 -13.56 -30.70
C ASP A 103 30.01 -14.93 -30.59
N ASN A 104 29.73 -15.38 -29.38
CA ASN A 104 28.91 -16.54 -29.14
C ASN A 104 27.52 -16.40 -29.76
N ARG A 105 26.95 -15.20 -29.72
CA ARG A 105 25.69 -14.91 -30.39
C ARG A 105 25.75 -15.12 -31.89
N ALA A 106 26.84 -14.66 -32.53
CA ALA A 106 27.05 -14.86 -33.96
C ALA A 106 27.27 -16.33 -34.32
N THR A 107 28.06 -17.03 -33.49
CA THR A 107 28.41 -18.45 -33.69
C THR A 107 27.19 -19.36 -33.58
N PHE A 108 26.27 -19.07 -32.62
CA PHE A 108 25.06 -19.86 -32.40
C PHE A 108 23.82 -19.31 -33.15
N ASN A 109 24.01 -18.43 -34.12
CA ASN A 109 22.98 -17.90 -35.01
C ASN A 109 21.72 -17.36 -34.28
N ILE A 110 21.95 -16.67 -33.18
CA ILE A 110 20.87 -16.04 -32.40
C ILE A 110 20.43 -14.74 -33.13
N GLU A 111 19.48 -14.88 -34.07
CA GLU A 111 19.03 -13.80 -34.98
C GLU A 111 18.37 -12.62 -34.25
N ARG A 112 18.49 -11.41 -34.82
CA ARG A 112 17.70 -10.24 -34.40
C ARG A 112 16.25 -10.41 -34.86
N THR A 113 15.32 -10.50 -33.95
CA THR A 113 13.90 -10.35 -34.29
C THR A 113 13.62 -8.88 -34.54
N PRO A 114 13.00 -8.51 -35.68
CA PRO A 114 12.59 -7.13 -35.92
C PRO A 114 11.67 -6.65 -34.82
N THR A 115 11.94 -5.48 -34.26
CA THR A 115 11.05 -4.86 -33.27
C THR A 115 9.83 -4.36 -34.03
N PRO A 116 8.61 -4.81 -33.73
CA PRO A 116 7.43 -4.26 -34.39
C PRO A 116 7.37 -2.76 -34.14
N ALA A 117 7.01 -1.97 -35.17
CA ALA A 117 7.01 -0.50 -35.12
C ALA A 117 6.17 0.08 -33.97
N TRP A 118 5.13 -0.63 -33.52
CA TRP A 118 4.28 -0.23 -32.41
C TRP A 118 4.95 -0.31 -31.02
N ALA A 119 6.06 -1.04 -30.86
CA ALA A 119 6.77 -1.15 -29.58
C ALA A 119 7.44 0.17 -29.15
N PHE A 120 7.42 1.18 -29.98
CA PHE A 120 7.93 2.52 -29.69
C PHE A 120 6.85 3.60 -29.51
N SER A 121 5.57 3.23 -29.63
CA SER A 121 4.48 4.18 -29.36
C SER A 121 4.43 4.42 -27.85
N CYS A 122 5.11 5.47 -27.41
CA CYS A 122 4.86 6.11 -26.14
C CYS A 122 3.49 6.80 -26.29
N CYS A 123 2.42 6.10 -25.93
CA CYS A 123 1.11 6.69 -25.83
C CYS A 123 1.18 7.91 -24.91
N SER A 124 0.92 9.07 -25.45
CA SER A 124 0.66 10.30 -24.72
C SER A 124 -0.65 10.12 -23.95
N SER A 125 -0.52 9.91 -22.67
CA SER A 125 -1.48 9.31 -21.74
C SER A 125 -2.63 10.22 -21.30
N ALA A 126 -3.12 11.13 -22.13
CA ALA A 126 -4.25 11.98 -21.76
C ALA A 126 -5.59 11.20 -21.73
N THR A 127 -5.74 10.17 -22.57
CA THR A 127 -6.98 9.37 -22.66
C THR A 127 -7.06 8.28 -21.59
N THR A 128 -5.92 7.87 -21.02
CA THR A 128 -5.85 6.80 -20.02
C THR A 128 -6.24 7.25 -18.61
N LEU A 129 -6.15 8.54 -18.32
CA LEU A 129 -6.47 9.10 -17.00
C LEU A 129 -7.98 9.23 -16.75
N ALA A 130 -8.78 9.50 -17.78
CA ALA A 130 -10.23 9.66 -17.67
C ALA A 130 -10.97 8.34 -17.36
N ALA A 131 -10.35 7.18 -17.60
CA ALA A 131 -10.96 5.87 -17.38
C ALA A 131 -10.63 5.24 -16.00
N TRP A 132 -10.03 6.01 -15.10
CA TRP A 132 -9.67 5.53 -13.75
C TRP A 132 -10.85 5.35 -12.82
N ASP A 133 -11.84 6.24 -12.91
CA ASP A 133 -13.05 6.19 -12.10
C ASP A 133 -13.97 5.01 -12.46
N ASP A 134 -13.78 4.44 -13.66
CA ASP A 134 -14.56 3.30 -14.15
C ASP A 134 -14.02 1.91 -13.72
N LEU A 135 -12.94 1.85 -12.93
CA LEU A 135 -12.40 0.59 -12.40
C LEU A 135 -13.14 0.08 -11.15
N GLU A 136 -14.38 0.53 -10.93
CA GLU A 136 -15.24 -0.03 -9.90
C GLU A 136 -15.36 -1.57 -10.03
N GLU A 137 -15.43 -2.25 -8.91
CA GLU A 137 -15.58 -3.70 -8.82
C GLU A 137 -16.94 -4.14 -9.40
N TYR A 138 -17.02 -4.33 -10.72
CA TYR A 138 -18.19 -4.93 -11.34
C TYR A 138 -18.19 -6.43 -11.12
N THR A 139 -19.20 -6.90 -10.40
CA THR A 139 -19.51 -8.32 -10.30
C THR A 139 -20.57 -8.66 -11.34
N VAL A 140 -20.24 -9.56 -12.25
CA VAL A 140 -21.16 -10.04 -13.30
C VAL A 140 -21.31 -11.55 -13.13
N GLY A 141 -22.56 -12.02 -13.17
CA GLY A 141 -22.86 -13.45 -13.17
C GLY A 141 -22.70 -14.17 -11.83
N LEU A 142 -22.59 -13.44 -10.73
CA LEU A 142 -22.51 -13.97 -9.37
C LEU A 142 -23.80 -13.80 -8.56
N ASP A 143 -24.83 -13.18 -9.11
CA ASP A 143 -26.05 -12.77 -8.39
C ASP A 143 -26.68 -13.94 -7.63
N LYS A 144 -26.88 -15.08 -8.30
CA LYS A 144 -27.43 -16.30 -7.67
C LYS A 144 -26.59 -16.85 -6.52
N ASP A 145 -25.27 -16.73 -6.61
CA ASP A 145 -24.36 -17.23 -5.58
C ASP A 145 -24.24 -16.21 -4.44
N ILE A 146 -24.39 -14.92 -4.72
CA ILE A 146 -24.55 -13.86 -3.72
C ILE A 146 -25.79 -14.13 -2.86
N ASP A 147 -26.96 -14.38 -3.48
CA ASP A 147 -28.18 -14.65 -2.77
C ASP A 147 -28.08 -15.91 -1.91
N LYS A 148 -27.55 -17.03 -2.45
CA LYS A 148 -27.31 -18.25 -1.69
C LYS A 148 -26.36 -18.06 -0.50
N LEU A 149 -25.32 -17.23 -0.67
CA LEU A 149 -24.37 -16.97 0.41
C LEU A 149 -25.00 -16.10 1.49
N LYS A 150 -25.78 -15.09 1.11
CA LYS A 150 -26.56 -14.27 2.04
C LYS A 150 -27.55 -15.12 2.83
N GLU A 151 -28.35 -15.96 2.15
CA GLU A 151 -29.31 -16.87 2.78
C GLU A 151 -28.65 -17.71 3.90
N LYS A 152 -27.47 -18.30 3.63
CA LYS A 152 -26.74 -19.12 4.63
C LYS A 152 -26.11 -18.33 5.76
N LEU A 153 -25.63 -17.12 5.48
CA LEU A 153 -25.03 -16.27 6.52
C LEU A 153 -26.07 -15.67 7.45
N LEU A 154 -27.25 -15.32 6.92
CA LEU A 154 -28.35 -14.66 7.64
C LEU A 154 -29.41 -15.63 8.14
N ASP A 155 -29.17 -16.94 8.09
CA ASP A 155 -30.10 -17.98 8.54
C ASP A 155 -30.21 -18.00 10.07
N ASP A 156 -31.26 -17.39 10.61
CA ASP A 156 -31.53 -17.34 12.04
C ASP A 156 -32.08 -18.67 12.62
N ALA A 157 -32.46 -19.63 11.76
CA ALA A 157 -32.93 -20.95 12.21
C ALA A 157 -31.76 -21.78 12.78
N VAL A 158 -30.54 -21.55 12.31
CA VAL A 158 -29.32 -22.19 12.82
C VAL A 158 -28.65 -21.28 13.82
N THR A 159 -28.94 -21.46 15.09
CA THR A 159 -28.36 -20.67 16.20
C THR A 159 -26.94 -21.04 16.53
N ALA A 160 -26.54 -22.30 16.34
CA ALA A 160 -25.17 -22.75 16.58
C ALA A 160 -24.18 -22.08 15.61
N ARG A 161 -22.90 -21.99 16.04
CA ARG A 161 -21.83 -21.52 15.17
C ARG A 161 -21.68 -22.43 13.97
N ALA A 162 -21.97 -21.96 12.78
CA ALA A 162 -21.91 -22.75 11.57
C ALA A 162 -20.82 -22.31 10.60
N VAL A 163 -20.26 -23.27 9.85
CA VAL A 163 -19.27 -23.01 8.79
C VAL A 163 -19.98 -22.92 7.45
N VAL A 164 -19.70 -21.86 6.70
CA VAL A 164 -20.18 -21.68 5.32
C VAL A 164 -18.99 -21.77 4.38
N PRO A 165 -18.80 -22.89 3.66
CA PRO A 165 -17.66 -23.05 2.76
C PRO A 165 -17.96 -22.52 1.37
N ILE A 166 -16.97 -21.81 0.80
CA ILE A 166 -16.88 -21.48 -0.62
C ILE A 166 -15.67 -22.22 -1.17
N SER A 167 -15.89 -23.13 -2.09
CA SER A 167 -14.82 -23.91 -2.72
C SER A 167 -14.84 -23.77 -4.25
N GLY A 168 -13.85 -24.30 -4.93
CA GLY A 168 -13.80 -24.33 -6.39
C GLY A 168 -12.45 -23.94 -6.96
N GLU A 169 -12.38 -23.87 -8.28
CA GLU A 169 -11.14 -23.61 -9.03
C GLU A 169 -10.50 -22.27 -8.64
N SER A 170 -9.16 -22.22 -8.62
CA SER A 170 -8.44 -20.97 -8.37
C SER A 170 -8.77 -19.94 -9.46
N SER A 171 -8.93 -18.67 -9.05
CA SER A 171 -9.29 -17.55 -9.94
C SER A 171 -10.72 -17.55 -10.49
N ILE A 172 -11.62 -18.38 -9.95
CA ILE A 172 -13.04 -18.42 -10.31
C ILE A 172 -13.85 -17.25 -9.73
N GLY A 173 -13.28 -16.51 -8.77
CA GLY A 173 -13.96 -15.37 -8.15
C GLY A 173 -14.48 -15.64 -6.73
N LYS A 174 -14.02 -16.68 -6.03
CA LYS A 174 -14.42 -16.98 -4.63
C LYS A 174 -14.29 -15.80 -3.69
N THR A 175 -13.11 -15.19 -3.66
CA THR A 175 -12.82 -14.02 -2.82
C THR A 175 -13.68 -12.82 -3.19
N THR A 176 -13.97 -12.61 -4.48
CA THR A 176 -14.85 -11.53 -4.97
C THR A 176 -16.28 -11.73 -4.51
N LEU A 177 -16.82 -12.97 -4.63
CA LEU A 177 -18.14 -13.33 -4.13
C LEU A 177 -18.26 -13.05 -2.62
N ALA A 178 -17.31 -13.58 -1.85
CA ALA A 178 -17.29 -13.41 -0.40
C ALA A 178 -17.17 -11.94 0.00
N ARG A 179 -16.31 -11.16 -0.66
CA ARG A 179 -16.10 -9.73 -0.38
C ARG A 179 -17.37 -8.92 -0.63
N LYS A 180 -18.06 -9.19 -1.75
CA LYS A 180 -19.32 -8.53 -2.09
C LYS A 180 -20.39 -8.74 -1.03
N VAL A 181 -20.53 -9.98 -0.55
CA VAL A 181 -21.49 -10.31 0.51
C VAL A 181 -21.05 -9.79 1.88
N TYR A 182 -19.76 -9.89 2.21
CA TYR A 182 -19.18 -9.34 3.45
C TYR A 182 -19.39 -7.83 3.58
N GLN A 183 -19.40 -7.11 2.46
CA GLN A 183 -19.63 -5.67 2.40
C GLN A 183 -21.12 -5.31 2.31
N SER A 184 -21.99 -6.26 2.05
CA SER A 184 -23.43 -5.98 1.94
C SER A 184 -24.00 -5.49 3.26
N LEU A 185 -25.06 -4.69 3.17
CA LEU A 185 -25.70 -4.02 4.30
C LEU A 185 -26.24 -5.01 5.32
N GLU A 186 -26.93 -6.01 4.81
CA GLU A 186 -27.61 -7.00 5.62
C GLU A 186 -26.60 -7.80 6.47
N VAL A 187 -25.45 -8.15 5.89
CA VAL A 187 -24.38 -8.84 6.61
C VAL A 187 -23.66 -7.90 7.58
N ARG A 188 -23.52 -6.63 7.20
CA ARG A 188 -22.89 -5.62 8.08
C ARG A 188 -23.72 -5.33 9.34
N SER A 189 -25.02 -5.29 9.21
CA SER A 189 -25.93 -5.06 10.35
C SER A 189 -26.17 -6.30 11.20
N HIS A 190 -26.04 -7.50 10.62
CA HIS A 190 -26.34 -8.76 11.29
C HIS A 190 -25.24 -9.23 12.28
N PHE A 191 -23.96 -8.90 12.00
CA PHE A 191 -22.82 -9.33 12.83
C PHE A 191 -22.13 -8.16 13.51
N GLU A 192 -21.99 -8.22 14.83
CA GLU A 192 -21.33 -7.18 15.64
C GLU A 192 -19.80 -7.14 15.38
N ILE A 193 -19.19 -8.32 15.27
CA ILE A 193 -17.76 -8.46 15.01
C ILE A 193 -17.59 -9.10 13.64
N ARG A 194 -16.79 -8.48 12.76
CA ARG A 194 -16.50 -9.01 11.45
C ARG A 194 -15.00 -8.91 11.17
N THR A 195 -14.39 -10.06 10.91
CA THR A 195 -12.96 -10.13 10.61
C THR A 195 -12.71 -10.86 9.29
N TRP A 196 -11.69 -10.42 8.54
CA TRP A 196 -11.29 -11.05 7.30
C TRP A 196 -9.79 -11.36 7.35
N THR A 197 -9.43 -12.64 7.37
CA THR A 197 -8.03 -13.07 7.42
C THR A 197 -7.69 -13.86 6.16
N ALA A 198 -6.72 -13.37 5.41
CA ALA A 198 -6.13 -14.09 4.30
C ALA A 198 -5.02 -15.03 4.82
N LEU A 199 -5.03 -16.28 4.35
CA LEU A 199 -4.03 -17.28 4.69
C LEU A 199 -3.00 -17.38 3.56
N PRO A 200 -1.80 -16.80 3.71
CA PRO A 200 -0.69 -17.10 2.81
C PRO A 200 -0.33 -18.59 2.88
N HIS A 201 0.23 -19.14 1.81
CA HIS A 201 0.78 -20.48 1.84
C HIS A 201 1.72 -20.69 3.05
N LYS A 202 1.50 -21.73 3.85
CA LYS A 202 2.27 -22.08 5.06
C LYS A 202 2.06 -21.14 6.27
N CYS A 203 0.90 -20.51 6.40
CA CYS A 203 0.52 -19.76 7.60
C CYS A 203 0.19 -20.74 8.74
N ARG A 204 0.52 -20.38 10.01
CA ARG A 204 0.15 -21.15 11.19
C ARG A 204 -1.12 -20.59 11.84
N ALA A 205 -1.91 -21.45 12.48
CA ALA A 205 -3.11 -21.06 13.23
C ALA A 205 -2.88 -19.86 14.18
N ALA A 206 -1.74 -19.83 14.86
CA ALA A 206 -1.38 -18.73 15.76
C ALA A 206 -1.31 -17.37 15.07
N ASP A 207 -0.98 -17.30 13.78
CA ASP A 207 -0.91 -16.06 13.04
C ASP A 207 -2.30 -15.58 12.62
N VAL A 208 -3.13 -16.54 12.22
CA VAL A 208 -4.55 -16.33 11.94
C VAL A 208 -5.26 -15.76 13.16
N LEU A 209 -5.08 -16.40 14.32
CA LEU A 209 -5.68 -15.96 15.58
C LEU A 209 -5.23 -14.57 16.00
N ARG A 210 -3.95 -14.23 15.79
CA ARG A 210 -3.45 -12.89 16.07
C ARG A 210 -4.03 -11.84 15.12
N ASP A 211 -4.15 -12.17 13.84
CA ASP A 211 -4.73 -11.26 12.88
C ASP A 211 -6.21 -10.99 13.19
N ILE A 212 -6.98 -12.04 13.49
CA ILE A 212 -8.38 -11.92 13.94
C ILE A 212 -8.45 -11.06 15.21
N HIS A 213 -7.63 -11.35 16.21
CA HIS A 213 -7.59 -10.61 17.47
C HIS A 213 -7.22 -9.13 17.25
N ARG A 214 -6.25 -8.84 16.37
CA ARG A 214 -5.86 -7.48 16.00
C ARG A 214 -7.02 -6.73 15.33
N GLN A 215 -7.65 -7.32 14.32
CA GLN A 215 -8.79 -6.72 13.62
C GLN A 215 -9.95 -6.47 14.57
N MET A 216 -10.28 -7.44 15.40
CA MET A 216 -11.30 -7.31 16.43
C MET A 216 -10.96 -6.19 17.43
N ASN A 217 -9.73 -6.17 17.97
CA ASN A 217 -9.32 -5.13 18.90
C ASN A 217 -9.30 -3.74 18.22
N ASN A 218 -8.96 -3.67 16.95
CA ASN A 218 -9.05 -2.42 16.20
C ASN A 218 -10.52 -1.99 16.02
N GLN A 219 -11.44 -2.92 15.77
CA GLN A 219 -12.86 -2.61 15.74
C GLN A 219 -13.36 -2.18 17.13
N LEU A 220 -13.03 -2.94 18.17
CA LEU A 220 -13.39 -2.61 19.55
C LEU A 220 -12.68 -1.34 20.05
N ARG A 221 -11.43 -1.08 19.65
CA ARG A 221 -10.72 0.16 19.99
C ARG A 221 -11.20 1.35 19.17
N ARG A 222 -11.44 1.20 17.90
CA ARG A 222 -12.18 2.21 17.12
C ARG A 222 -13.51 2.48 17.78
N ALA A 223 -14.07 1.44 18.34
CA ALA A 223 -15.23 1.50 19.21
C ALA A 223 -14.90 2.12 20.59
N ALA A 224 -13.82 1.86 21.27
CA ALA A 224 -13.48 2.31 22.63
C ALA A 224 -12.57 3.54 22.69
N SER A 225 -11.83 3.86 21.64
CA SER A 225 -10.75 4.84 21.71
C SER A 225 -11.24 6.27 21.71
N ARG A 226 -11.12 6.91 22.85
CA ARG A 226 -11.45 8.31 23.07
C ARG A 226 -10.59 9.30 22.28
N GLN A 227 -9.43 8.90 21.71
CA GLN A 227 -8.39 9.90 21.45
C GLN A 227 -7.32 9.58 20.37
N VAL A 228 -7.50 8.68 19.40
CA VAL A 228 -6.41 8.42 18.45
C VAL A 228 -6.90 8.50 17.00
N PRO A 229 -6.27 9.34 16.13
CA PRO A 229 -6.52 9.39 14.69
C PRO A 229 -6.23 8.03 14.03
N GLU A 230 -6.90 7.70 12.92
CA GLU A 230 -6.71 6.45 12.18
C GLU A 230 -5.24 6.20 11.79
N ASP A 231 -4.48 7.26 11.50
CA ASP A 231 -3.07 7.20 11.11
C ASP A 231 -2.09 7.03 12.28
N ALA A 232 -2.55 7.25 13.53
CA ALA A 232 -1.74 7.02 14.74
C ALA A 232 -1.89 5.61 15.31
N CYS A 233 -2.82 4.80 14.78
CA CYS A 233 -3.07 3.45 15.27
C CYS A 233 -1.92 2.47 14.97
N ASP A 234 -1.13 2.71 13.93
CA ASP A 234 0.06 1.89 13.64
C ASP A 234 1.19 2.08 14.67
N GLY A 235 1.25 3.23 15.35
CA GLY A 235 2.23 3.52 16.41
C GLY A 235 1.79 3.15 17.83
N ALA A 236 0.50 3.25 18.16
CA ALA A 236 -0.03 3.03 19.51
C ALA A 236 -0.31 1.54 19.82
N ALA A 237 -0.48 0.70 18.81
CA ALA A 237 -0.65 -0.75 18.98
C ALA A 237 0.59 -1.47 19.55
N ALA A 238 1.75 -0.82 19.57
CA ALA A 238 3.02 -1.40 19.98
C ALA A 238 3.20 -1.59 21.50
N ASN A 239 2.24 -1.23 22.36
CA ASN A 239 2.47 -1.20 23.81
C ASN A 239 1.74 -2.23 24.64
N THR A 240 0.85 -3.03 24.10
CA THR A 240 0.33 -4.18 24.83
C THR A 240 1.26 -5.37 24.62
N ARG A 241 1.82 -5.86 25.71
CA ARG A 241 2.56 -7.13 25.77
C ARG A 241 1.71 -8.21 25.11
N TRP A 242 2.05 -8.61 23.89
CA TRP A 242 1.28 -9.64 23.17
C TRP A 242 1.34 -10.94 23.95
N PRO A 243 0.19 -11.53 24.31
CA PRO A 243 0.14 -12.77 25.03
C PRO A 243 0.73 -13.92 24.20
N SER A 244 1.16 -14.99 24.86
CA SER A 244 1.58 -16.23 24.20
C SER A 244 0.45 -16.78 23.30
N GLY A 245 0.72 -17.67 22.37
CA GLY A 245 -0.30 -18.19 21.46
C GLY A 245 -1.55 -18.75 22.16
N LYS A 246 -1.38 -19.36 23.35
CA LYS A 246 -2.49 -19.83 24.20
C LYS A 246 -3.24 -18.67 24.86
N ASP A 247 -2.54 -17.61 25.24
CA ASP A 247 -3.15 -16.42 25.83
C ASP A 247 -3.97 -15.63 24.80
N VAL A 248 -3.51 -15.57 23.52
CA VAL A 248 -4.27 -14.96 22.42
C VAL A 248 -5.56 -15.71 22.15
N SER A 249 -5.50 -17.06 22.13
CA SER A 249 -6.68 -17.90 21.97
C SER A 249 -7.71 -17.64 23.08
N ASN A 250 -7.26 -17.60 24.33
CA ASN A 250 -8.12 -17.33 25.48
C ASN A 250 -8.69 -15.90 25.48
N GLN A 251 -7.90 -14.91 25.09
CA GLN A 251 -8.36 -13.52 25.00
C GLN A 251 -9.37 -13.35 23.86
N LEU A 252 -9.09 -13.96 22.70
CA LEU A 252 -10.00 -13.95 21.55
C LEU A 252 -11.34 -14.57 21.95
N TYR A 253 -11.30 -15.76 22.58
CA TYR A 253 -12.48 -16.45 23.06
C TYR A 253 -13.32 -15.55 23.98
N LYS A 254 -12.71 -14.99 25.05
CA LYS A 254 -13.39 -14.09 25.99
C LYS A 254 -13.98 -12.85 25.33
N SER A 255 -13.29 -12.27 24.35
CA SER A 255 -13.74 -11.03 23.70
C SER A 255 -14.85 -11.25 22.68
N MET A 256 -15.00 -12.46 22.15
CA MET A 256 -16.08 -12.86 21.25
C MET A 256 -17.29 -13.46 21.97
N THR A 257 -17.14 -13.84 23.26
CA THR A 257 -18.22 -14.35 24.12
C THR A 257 -19.35 -13.32 24.22
N GLY A 258 -20.60 -13.74 24.06
CA GLY A 258 -21.79 -12.89 24.08
C GLY A 258 -22.05 -12.09 22.80
N ARG A 259 -21.21 -12.18 21.78
CA ARG A 259 -21.32 -11.37 20.56
C ARG A 259 -21.51 -12.25 19.32
N ARG A 260 -22.41 -11.81 18.42
CA ARG A 260 -22.58 -12.44 17.11
C ARG A 260 -21.46 -12.02 16.18
N TYR A 261 -20.67 -12.97 15.68
CA TYR A 261 -19.50 -12.67 14.85
C TYR A 261 -19.52 -13.38 13.49
N LEU A 262 -18.84 -12.76 12.52
CA LEU A 262 -18.49 -13.33 11.22
C LEU A 262 -16.96 -13.32 11.06
N VAL A 263 -16.37 -14.50 11.02
CA VAL A 263 -14.93 -14.68 10.73
C VAL A 263 -14.77 -15.22 9.32
N VAL A 264 -14.13 -14.46 8.44
CA VAL A 264 -13.79 -14.90 7.08
C VAL A 264 -12.35 -15.38 7.08
N VAL A 265 -12.15 -16.60 6.59
CA VAL A 265 -10.83 -17.24 6.42
C VAL A 265 -10.65 -17.53 4.94
N ASP A 266 -9.71 -16.82 4.29
CA ASP A 266 -9.47 -16.88 2.85
C ASP A 266 -8.11 -17.54 2.56
N GLY A 267 -8.13 -18.79 2.10
CA GLY A 267 -6.97 -19.60 1.77
C GLY A 267 -7.06 -21.05 2.24
N SER A 268 -6.04 -21.85 1.91
CA SER A 268 -5.98 -23.25 2.29
C SER A 268 -5.59 -23.42 3.75
N ILE A 269 -6.35 -24.19 4.50
CA ILE A 269 -6.15 -24.47 5.93
C ILE A 269 -5.82 -25.93 6.16
N THR A 270 -4.94 -26.23 7.13
CA THR A 270 -4.64 -27.59 7.54
C THR A 270 -5.59 -28.07 8.65
N VAL A 271 -5.70 -29.39 8.85
CA VAL A 271 -6.51 -29.97 9.94
C VAL A 271 -6.10 -29.41 11.32
N THR A 272 -4.79 -29.32 11.57
CA THR A 272 -4.25 -28.82 12.84
C THR A 272 -4.55 -27.35 13.07
N ASP A 273 -4.47 -26.55 12.01
CA ASP A 273 -4.74 -25.10 12.09
C ASP A 273 -6.23 -24.86 12.25
N TRP A 274 -7.07 -25.63 11.55
CA TRP A 274 -8.52 -25.57 11.69
C TRP A 274 -8.97 -25.88 13.13
N ASN A 275 -8.46 -26.98 13.71
CA ASN A 275 -8.80 -27.35 15.08
C ASN A 275 -8.39 -26.27 16.09
N SER A 276 -7.24 -25.63 15.90
CA SER A 276 -6.77 -24.55 16.75
C SER A 276 -7.66 -23.29 16.61
N LEU A 277 -8.06 -22.95 15.39
CA LEU A 277 -8.96 -21.84 15.12
C LEU A 277 -10.34 -22.09 15.74
N ARG A 278 -10.90 -23.27 15.49
CA ARG A 278 -12.21 -23.68 16.00
C ARG A 278 -12.29 -23.62 17.53
N ALA A 279 -11.24 -24.07 18.23
CA ALA A 279 -11.16 -24.04 19.69
C ALA A 279 -11.10 -22.62 20.26
N SER A 280 -10.69 -21.64 19.47
CA SER A 280 -10.54 -20.25 19.87
C SER A 280 -11.78 -19.39 19.61
N LEU A 281 -12.78 -19.92 18.92
CA LEU A 281 -14.03 -19.22 18.59
C LEU A 281 -15.19 -19.78 19.41
N PRO A 282 -15.87 -18.98 20.25
CA PRO A 282 -16.99 -19.46 21.09
C PRO A 282 -18.20 -19.88 20.26
N ASP A 283 -18.93 -20.88 20.75
CA ASP A 283 -20.25 -21.26 20.23
C ASP A 283 -21.28 -21.09 21.35
N GLU A 284 -22.04 -20.02 21.29
CA GLU A 284 -23.02 -19.64 22.31
C GLU A 284 -24.47 -19.70 21.82
N GLY A 285 -24.68 -20.34 20.68
CA GLY A 285 -26.01 -20.45 20.12
C GLY A 285 -26.63 -19.11 19.67
N ASN A 286 -25.77 -18.14 19.30
CA ASN A 286 -26.17 -16.79 18.89
C ASN A 286 -26.16 -16.55 17.38
N GLY A 287 -25.99 -17.60 16.58
CA GLY A 287 -25.97 -17.49 15.13
C GLY A 287 -24.66 -16.99 14.52
N SER A 288 -23.52 -17.12 15.22
CA SER A 288 -22.21 -16.77 14.68
C SER A 288 -21.81 -17.64 13.50
N ARG A 289 -21.01 -17.09 12.56
CA ARG A 289 -20.62 -17.76 11.31
C ARG A 289 -19.13 -17.71 11.06
N VAL A 290 -18.61 -18.79 10.44
CA VAL A 290 -17.27 -18.83 9.88
C VAL A 290 -17.40 -19.06 8.37
N LEU A 291 -17.02 -18.06 7.57
CA LEU A 291 -16.98 -18.15 6.12
C LEU A 291 -15.58 -18.63 5.69
N LEU A 292 -15.53 -19.83 5.13
CA LEU A 292 -14.28 -20.45 4.70
C LEU A 292 -14.16 -20.42 3.17
N ILE A 293 -13.16 -19.71 2.66
CA ILE A 293 -12.84 -19.65 1.22
C ILE A 293 -11.60 -20.52 0.99
N THR A 294 -11.76 -21.65 0.34
CA THR A 294 -10.66 -22.62 0.23
C THR A 294 -10.69 -23.41 -1.08
N ASP A 295 -9.75 -24.32 -1.25
CA ASP A 295 -9.76 -25.37 -2.26
C ASP A 295 -10.36 -26.68 -1.71
N SER A 296 -10.35 -27.73 -2.54
CA SER A 296 -10.90 -29.03 -2.13
C SER A 296 -10.14 -29.65 -0.97
N ALA A 297 -8.81 -29.50 -0.93
CA ALA A 297 -7.98 -30.07 0.14
C ALA A 297 -8.23 -29.36 1.48
N GLY A 298 -8.41 -28.04 1.47
CA GLY A 298 -8.76 -27.27 2.68
C GLY A 298 -10.16 -27.61 3.16
N LEU A 299 -11.10 -27.94 2.27
CA LEU A 299 -12.44 -28.38 2.65
C LEU A 299 -12.42 -29.75 3.34
N GLU A 300 -11.62 -30.69 2.84
CA GLU A 300 -11.40 -31.99 3.46
C GLU A 300 -10.78 -31.86 4.87
N ALA A 301 -9.89 -30.88 5.05
CA ALA A 301 -9.23 -30.61 6.34
C ALA A 301 -10.20 -30.14 7.42
N VAL A 302 -11.31 -29.51 7.06
CA VAL A 302 -12.31 -29.02 8.02
C VAL A 302 -13.18 -30.17 8.56
N GLY A 303 -13.36 -31.24 7.79
CA GLY A 303 -14.16 -32.40 8.18
C GLY A 303 -15.64 -32.07 8.39
N HIS A 304 -16.37 -33.00 9.00
CA HIS A 304 -17.82 -32.85 9.24
C HIS A 304 -18.16 -32.58 10.73
N ASP A 305 -17.18 -32.16 11.50
CA ASP A 305 -17.37 -31.90 12.95
C ASP A 305 -18.06 -30.56 13.21
N GLY A 306 -19.37 -30.59 13.41
CA GLY A 306 -20.21 -29.44 13.75
C GLY A 306 -21.13 -28.96 12.62
N PRO A 307 -21.97 -27.97 12.85
CA PRO A 307 -22.87 -27.42 11.83
C PRO A 307 -22.09 -26.83 10.65
N MET A 308 -22.28 -27.43 9.48
CA MET A 308 -21.67 -26.96 8.24
C MET A 308 -22.72 -26.91 7.13
N TYR A 309 -22.78 -25.79 6.43
CA TYR A 309 -23.65 -25.67 5.27
C TYR A 309 -23.05 -26.38 4.05
N LYS A 310 -23.91 -26.76 3.13
CA LYS A 310 -23.48 -27.28 1.82
C LYS A 310 -22.59 -26.22 1.15
N GLN A 311 -21.47 -26.66 0.63
CA GLN A 311 -20.50 -25.78 -0.05
C GLN A 311 -21.12 -24.98 -1.21
N ILE A 312 -20.62 -23.80 -1.43
CA ILE A 312 -20.95 -22.95 -2.58
C ILE A 312 -19.77 -23.04 -3.57
N GLU A 313 -20.08 -23.47 -4.79
CA GLU A 313 -19.09 -23.55 -5.88
C GLU A 313 -19.47 -22.57 -6.97
N PRO A 314 -18.81 -21.40 -7.06
CA PRO A 314 -19.05 -20.47 -8.14
C PRO A 314 -18.77 -21.13 -9.50
N ALA A 315 -19.66 -20.96 -10.45
CA ALA A 315 -19.48 -21.47 -11.80
C ALA A 315 -18.59 -20.54 -12.64
N ARG A 316 -17.96 -21.08 -13.68
CA ARG A 316 -17.30 -20.24 -14.69
C ARG A 316 -18.32 -19.34 -15.37
N LEU A 317 -17.88 -18.15 -15.75
CA LEU A 317 -18.73 -17.20 -16.43
C LEU A 317 -19.20 -17.75 -17.78
N SER A 318 -20.46 -17.51 -18.09
CA SER A 318 -21.02 -17.79 -19.42
C SER A 318 -20.31 -16.97 -20.48
N GLN A 319 -20.48 -17.31 -21.75
CA GLN A 319 -19.89 -16.56 -22.86
C GLN A 319 -20.34 -15.08 -22.85
N GLU A 320 -21.58 -14.83 -22.51
CA GLU A 320 -22.16 -13.51 -22.42
C GLU A 320 -21.58 -12.69 -21.27
N HIS A 321 -21.55 -13.28 -20.07
CA HIS A 321 -20.93 -12.66 -18.90
C HIS A 321 -19.43 -12.44 -19.08
N THR A 322 -18.73 -13.37 -19.72
CA THR A 322 -17.31 -13.25 -20.09
C THR A 322 -17.06 -12.01 -20.92
N TYR A 323 -17.87 -11.82 -21.97
CA TYR A 323 -17.71 -10.68 -22.85
C TYR A 323 -18.10 -9.36 -22.14
N GLU A 324 -19.10 -9.37 -21.28
CA GLU A 324 -19.52 -8.19 -20.54
C GLU A 324 -18.40 -7.73 -19.57
N VAL A 325 -17.78 -8.63 -18.80
CA VAL A 325 -16.62 -8.31 -17.96
C VAL A 325 -15.47 -7.77 -18.81
N PHE A 326 -15.17 -8.43 -19.93
CA PHE A 326 -14.13 -8.03 -20.86
C PHE A 326 -14.39 -6.63 -21.42
N ARG A 327 -15.60 -6.39 -21.95
CA ARG A 327 -16.02 -5.10 -22.53
C ARG A 327 -15.87 -3.95 -21.55
N ARG A 328 -16.37 -4.13 -20.32
CA ARG A 328 -16.27 -3.11 -19.27
C ARG A 328 -14.83 -2.82 -18.88
N ARG A 329 -13.98 -3.83 -18.85
CA ARG A 329 -12.56 -3.65 -18.52
C ARG A 329 -11.76 -2.95 -19.61
N VAL A 330 -12.12 -3.18 -20.89
CA VAL A 330 -11.44 -2.54 -22.03
C VAL A 330 -11.96 -1.12 -22.29
N PHE A 331 -13.28 -0.95 -22.36
CA PHE A 331 -13.92 0.28 -22.81
C PHE A 331 -14.52 1.13 -21.67
N GLY A 332 -14.52 0.64 -20.42
CA GLY A 332 -15.16 1.32 -19.28
C GLY A 332 -16.68 1.41 -19.47
N ARG A 333 -17.23 2.59 -19.16
CA ARG A 333 -18.66 2.91 -19.40
C ARG A 333 -18.98 3.24 -20.86
N GLY A 334 -17.94 3.38 -21.71
CA GLY A 334 -18.12 3.70 -23.12
C GLY A 334 -18.70 2.53 -23.94
N ASP A 335 -19.29 2.87 -25.09
CA ASP A 335 -19.83 1.89 -26.01
C ASP A 335 -18.71 1.14 -26.74
N CYS A 336 -18.84 -0.17 -26.79
CA CYS A 336 -17.96 -1.02 -27.60
C CYS A 336 -18.36 -0.88 -29.08
N PRO A 337 -17.45 -0.45 -29.98
CA PRO A 337 -17.74 -0.45 -31.38
C PRO A 337 -18.19 -1.83 -31.86
N GLY A 338 -19.35 -1.91 -32.57
CA GLY A 338 -19.97 -3.18 -32.98
C GLY A 338 -19.05 -4.15 -33.70
N ARG A 339 -18.07 -3.60 -34.47
CA ARG A 339 -17.03 -4.40 -35.14
C ARG A 339 -16.16 -5.25 -34.21
N TYR A 340 -15.91 -4.78 -32.96
CA TYR A 340 -15.14 -5.56 -31.98
C TYR A 340 -15.98 -6.67 -31.37
N ARG A 341 -17.28 -6.43 -31.11
CA ARG A 341 -18.18 -7.48 -30.59
C ARG A 341 -18.31 -8.63 -31.55
N SER A 342 -18.63 -8.37 -32.82
CA SER A 342 -18.83 -9.42 -33.83
C SER A 342 -17.57 -10.25 -34.06
N ARG A 343 -16.36 -9.63 -33.95
CA ARG A 343 -15.10 -10.29 -34.26
C ARG A 343 -14.52 -11.09 -33.08
N TYR A 344 -14.59 -10.55 -31.86
CA TYR A 344 -13.84 -11.12 -30.72
C TYR A 344 -14.69 -11.79 -29.64
N TYR A 345 -16.02 -11.74 -29.75
CA TYR A 345 -16.94 -12.29 -28.75
C TYR A 345 -16.66 -13.78 -28.45
N GLN A 346 -16.49 -14.60 -29.49
CA GLN A 346 -16.20 -16.02 -29.32
C GLN A 346 -14.78 -16.31 -28.92
N ASP A 347 -13.82 -15.55 -29.45
CA ASP A 347 -12.40 -15.77 -29.20
C ASP A 347 -12.03 -15.47 -27.75
N VAL A 348 -12.58 -14.40 -27.15
CA VAL A 348 -12.36 -14.08 -25.75
C VAL A 348 -12.80 -15.24 -24.86
N PHE A 349 -13.98 -15.82 -25.07
CA PHE A 349 -14.46 -16.95 -24.30
C PHE A 349 -13.60 -18.21 -24.51
N ARG A 350 -13.26 -18.51 -25.77
CA ARG A 350 -12.43 -19.68 -26.12
C ARG A 350 -11.05 -19.63 -25.45
N ILE A 351 -10.42 -18.45 -25.40
CA ILE A 351 -9.09 -18.26 -24.80
C ILE A 351 -9.17 -18.28 -23.27
N THR A 352 -10.12 -17.56 -22.68
CA THR A 352 -10.22 -17.38 -21.22
C THR A 352 -11.00 -18.50 -20.52
N ARG A 353 -11.82 -19.24 -21.28
CA ARG A 353 -12.71 -20.30 -20.77
C ARG A 353 -13.63 -19.86 -19.62
N GLY A 354 -14.01 -18.58 -19.60
CA GLY A 354 -14.86 -18.01 -18.56
C GLY A 354 -14.19 -17.81 -17.21
N LEU A 355 -12.87 -17.88 -17.11
CA LEU A 355 -12.12 -17.61 -15.88
C LEU A 355 -11.93 -16.10 -15.66
N PRO A 356 -12.49 -15.50 -14.59
CA PRO A 356 -12.45 -14.04 -14.38
C PRO A 356 -11.06 -13.42 -14.44
N LEU A 357 -10.06 -14.00 -13.77
CA LEU A 357 -8.70 -13.48 -13.82
C LEU A 357 -8.13 -13.46 -15.24
N SER A 358 -8.33 -14.54 -16.01
CA SER A 358 -7.86 -14.62 -17.39
C SER A 358 -8.52 -13.56 -18.27
N ILE A 359 -9.81 -13.28 -18.05
CA ILE A 359 -10.56 -12.25 -18.76
C ILE A 359 -9.99 -10.86 -18.44
N VAL A 360 -9.79 -10.58 -17.16
CA VAL A 360 -9.30 -9.29 -16.67
C VAL A 360 -7.88 -9.00 -17.17
N VAL A 361 -6.97 -9.98 -17.11
CA VAL A 361 -5.59 -9.82 -17.59
C VAL A 361 -5.54 -9.67 -19.10
N LEU A 362 -6.32 -10.44 -19.85
CA LEU A 362 -6.44 -10.30 -21.32
C LEU A 362 -6.98 -8.91 -21.70
N ALA A 363 -8.00 -8.44 -20.98
CA ALA A 363 -8.55 -7.10 -21.18
C ALA A 363 -7.51 -6.00 -20.91
N GLY A 364 -6.68 -6.17 -19.88
CA GLY A 364 -5.57 -5.27 -19.56
C GLY A 364 -4.53 -5.16 -20.67
N VAL A 365 -4.23 -6.26 -21.36
CA VAL A 365 -3.35 -6.26 -22.53
C VAL A 365 -4.01 -5.53 -23.71
N LEU A 366 -5.26 -5.86 -24.03
CA LEU A 366 -5.94 -5.34 -25.21
C LEU A 366 -6.36 -3.87 -25.06
N ARG A 367 -6.60 -3.42 -23.82
CA ARG A 367 -6.88 -2.00 -23.54
C ARG A 367 -5.76 -1.07 -23.99
N SER A 368 -4.51 -1.55 -23.96
CA SER A 368 -3.34 -0.77 -24.40
C SER A 368 -3.16 -0.70 -25.92
N LYS A 369 -4.03 -1.39 -26.69
CA LYS A 369 -3.94 -1.51 -28.15
C LYS A 369 -5.04 -0.70 -28.81
N GLU A 370 -4.67 0.17 -29.74
CA GLU A 370 -5.62 1.07 -30.43
C GLU A 370 -6.18 0.46 -31.72
N MET A 371 -5.38 -0.37 -32.40
CA MET A 371 -5.71 -0.91 -33.70
C MET A 371 -6.23 -2.35 -33.64
N PRO A 372 -7.28 -2.70 -34.44
CA PRO A 372 -7.78 -4.07 -34.53
C PRO A 372 -6.73 -5.10 -34.92
N ALA A 373 -5.78 -4.73 -35.77
CA ALA A 373 -4.70 -5.62 -36.19
C ALA A 373 -3.78 -6.06 -35.02
N GLU A 374 -3.57 -5.17 -34.05
CA GLU A 374 -2.82 -5.53 -32.84
C GLU A 374 -3.59 -6.52 -31.95
N TRP A 375 -4.91 -6.40 -31.92
CA TRP A 375 -5.77 -7.36 -31.23
C TRP A 375 -5.70 -8.73 -31.90
N ASP A 376 -5.75 -8.78 -33.24
CA ASP A 376 -5.63 -10.03 -34.00
C ASP A 376 -4.29 -10.74 -33.73
N GLU A 377 -3.20 -9.96 -33.64
CA GLU A 377 -1.88 -10.51 -33.31
C GLU A 377 -1.87 -11.14 -31.90
N VAL A 378 -2.42 -10.46 -30.90
CA VAL A 378 -2.55 -10.96 -29.53
C VAL A 378 -3.40 -12.23 -29.48
N MET A 379 -4.56 -12.21 -30.16
CA MET A 379 -5.47 -13.37 -30.20
C MET A 379 -4.85 -14.57 -30.93
N ALA A 380 -4.09 -14.34 -32.00
CA ALA A 380 -3.38 -15.39 -32.72
C ALA A 380 -2.27 -16.05 -31.86
N GLN A 381 -1.56 -15.27 -31.05
CA GLN A 381 -0.54 -15.79 -30.13
C GLN A 381 -1.13 -16.66 -29.02
N LEU A 382 -2.39 -16.39 -28.62
CA LEU A 382 -3.09 -17.14 -27.56
C LEU A 382 -3.97 -18.26 -28.10
N ALA A 383 -4.19 -18.33 -29.42
CA ALA A 383 -4.96 -19.41 -30.05
C ALA A 383 -4.34 -20.78 -29.68
N PRO A 384 -5.13 -21.76 -29.27
CA PRO A 384 -4.62 -23.10 -29.02
C PRO A 384 -4.01 -23.64 -30.33
N ALA A 385 -2.78 -24.17 -30.24
CA ALA A 385 -2.17 -24.83 -31.37
C ALA A 385 -3.14 -25.91 -31.85
N ARG A 386 -3.47 -25.93 -33.15
CA ARG A 386 -4.24 -26.99 -33.77
C ARG A 386 -3.45 -28.29 -33.52
N GLU A 387 -3.97 -29.15 -32.62
CA GLU A 387 -3.40 -30.48 -32.48
C GLU A 387 -3.51 -31.18 -33.84
N PRO A 388 -2.43 -31.74 -34.39
CA PRO A 388 -2.53 -32.57 -35.56
C PRO A 388 -3.43 -33.74 -35.17
N HIS A 389 -4.48 -33.99 -35.94
CA HIS A 389 -5.38 -35.12 -35.78
C HIS A 389 -4.57 -36.41 -35.70
N LYS A 390 -4.26 -36.90 -34.50
CA LYS A 390 -3.90 -38.30 -34.31
C LYS A 390 -5.16 -39.14 -34.49
N LYS A 391 -5.34 -39.68 -35.67
CA LYS A 391 -6.26 -40.81 -35.90
C LYS A 391 -5.72 -42.02 -35.14
N GLY A 392 -6.52 -42.51 -34.22
CA GLY A 392 -6.42 -43.92 -33.78
C GLY A 392 -5.87 -44.11 -32.38
N GLY A 393 -6.67 -44.70 -31.48
CA GLY A 393 -6.24 -45.46 -30.30
C GLY A 393 -6.89 -45.05 -29.02
N GLY A 394 -7.86 -45.83 -28.56
CA GLY A 394 -8.73 -45.65 -27.40
C GLY A 394 -8.04 -45.68 -26.05
N GLY A 395 -8.76 -45.23 -25.04
CA GLY A 395 -8.64 -45.65 -23.64
C GLY A 395 -8.05 -44.63 -22.70
N GLY A 396 -8.79 -44.17 -21.70
CA GLY A 396 -8.26 -43.62 -20.46
C GLY A 396 -8.77 -42.23 -20.14
N GLY A 397 -9.87 -42.13 -19.36
CA GLY A 397 -10.33 -40.89 -18.73
C GLY A 397 -9.34 -40.40 -17.68
N GLY A 398 -9.12 -39.11 -17.66
CA GLY A 398 -8.31 -38.42 -16.62
C GLY A 398 -7.48 -37.27 -17.16
N GLY A 399 -8.09 -36.16 -17.52
CA GLY A 399 -7.29 -35.06 -18.07
C GLY A 399 -8.00 -33.70 -18.18
N GLY A 400 -8.91 -33.36 -17.25
CA GLY A 400 -9.65 -32.11 -17.33
C GLY A 400 -8.98 -30.88 -16.69
N SER A 401 -8.06 -31.06 -15.75
CA SER A 401 -7.55 -29.92 -14.95
C SER A 401 -6.22 -29.30 -15.43
N SER A 402 -5.42 -30.03 -16.21
CA SER A 402 -4.10 -29.54 -16.64
C SER A 402 -4.12 -28.49 -17.75
N SER A 403 -5.15 -28.49 -18.59
CA SER A 403 -5.22 -27.62 -19.76
C SER A 403 -5.70 -26.16 -19.46
N SER A 404 -6.48 -25.94 -18.39
CA SER A 404 -6.94 -24.59 -18.03
C SER A 404 -5.87 -23.78 -17.33
N SER A 405 -5.08 -24.40 -16.46
CA SER A 405 -3.93 -23.79 -15.80
C SER A 405 -2.88 -23.31 -16.81
N SER A 406 -2.68 -24.05 -17.91
CA SER A 406 -1.71 -23.67 -18.94
C SER A 406 -2.11 -22.41 -19.71
N ASN A 407 -3.39 -22.20 -20.01
CA ASN A 407 -3.86 -21.01 -20.72
C ASN A 407 -3.76 -19.74 -19.86
N GLY A 408 -4.15 -19.77 -18.59
CA GLY A 408 -3.99 -18.65 -17.66
C GLY A 408 -2.54 -18.17 -17.57
N ARG A 409 -1.59 -19.11 -17.46
CA ARG A 409 -0.15 -18.79 -17.45
C ARG A 409 0.32 -18.17 -18.76
N ARG A 410 -0.17 -18.63 -19.93
CA ARG A 410 0.15 -18.05 -21.24
C ARG A 410 -0.34 -16.61 -21.35
N ILE A 411 -1.55 -16.31 -20.87
CA ILE A 411 -2.09 -14.94 -20.84
C ILE A 411 -1.24 -14.05 -19.95
N MET A 412 -0.85 -14.51 -18.75
CA MET A 412 0.01 -13.75 -17.83
C MET A 412 1.40 -13.51 -18.42
N SER A 413 2.00 -14.52 -19.07
CA SER A 413 3.28 -14.38 -19.76
C SER A 413 3.21 -13.34 -20.88
N LEU A 414 2.14 -13.35 -21.69
CA LEU A 414 1.92 -12.36 -22.72
C LEU A 414 1.74 -10.95 -22.13
N ALA A 415 0.95 -10.82 -21.06
CA ALA A 415 0.74 -9.56 -20.36
C ALA A 415 2.07 -8.98 -19.83
N PHE A 416 2.92 -9.82 -19.25
CA PHE A 416 4.24 -9.41 -18.79
C PHE A 416 5.18 -9.05 -19.95
N ASP A 417 5.10 -9.76 -21.07
CA ASP A 417 5.90 -9.46 -22.27
C ASP A 417 5.52 -8.11 -22.89
N ASP A 418 4.22 -7.80 -22.86
CA ASP A 418 3.68 -6.52 -23.34
C ASP A 418 4.01 -5.32 -22.44
N LEU A 419 4.41 -5.56 -21.18
CA LEU A 419 4.81 -4.47 -20.30
C LEU A 419 5.99 -3.68 -20.87
N PRO A 420 5.92 -2.34 -20.86
CA PRO A 420 7.08 -1.49 -21.08
C PRO A 420 8.23 -1.88 -20.16
N HIS A 421 9.46 -1.75 -20.64
CA HIS A 421 10.65 -2.19 -19.92
C HIS A 421 10.77 -1.60 -18.51
N HIS A 422 10.41 -0.33 -18.32
CA HIS A 422 10.47 0.34 -17.02
C HIS A 422 9.47 -0.22 -16.00
N LEU A 423 8.35 -0.81 -16.45
CA LEU A 423 7.36 -1.45 -15.59
C LEU A 423 7.73 -2.88 -15.22
N LYS A 424 8.55 -3.58 -16.02
CA LYS A 424 8.93 -4.98 -15.74
C LYS A 424 9.65 -5.11 -14.41
N SER A 425 10.62 -4.23 -14.12
CA SER A 425 11.31 -4.23 -12.84
C SER A 425 10.38 -3.89 -11.67
N CYS A 426 9.47 -2.94 -11.86
CA CYS A 426 8.46 -2.59 -10.86
C CYS A 426 7.51 -3.76 -10.57
N PHE A 427 7.10 -4.48 -11.62
CA PHE A 427 6.25 -5.67 -11.48
C PHE A 427 7.00 -6.83 -10.79
N LEU A 428 8.21 -7.16 -11.24
CA LEU A 428 9.02 -8.23 -10.62
C LEU A 428 9.34 -7.95 -9.14
N TYR A 429 9.41 -6.69 -8.74
CA TYR A 429 9.64 -6.30 -7.35
C TYR A 429 8.47 -6.63 -6.42
N LEU A 430 7.27 -6.82 -6.98
CA LEU A 430 6.12 -7.27 -6.21
C LEU A 430 6.28 -8.70 -5.66
N ALA A 431 7.16 -9.50 -6.26
CA ALA A 431 7.55 -10.81 -5.72
C ALA A 431 8.21 -10.72 -4.32
N ALA A 432 8.72 -9.54 -3.94
CA ALA A 432 9.26 -9.28 -2.61
C ALA A 432 8.21 -8.86 -1.59
N MET A 433 6.94 -8.72 -1.98
CA MET A 433 5.83 -8.37 -1.10
C MET A 433 5.09 -9.62 -0.66
N ARG A 434 4.32 -9.52 0.42
CA ARG A 434 3.46 -10.62 0.87
C ARG A 434 2.31 -10.86 -0.09
N GLU A 435 2.03 -12.13 -0.31
CA GLU A 435 0.85 -12.59 -1.05
C GLU A 435 -0.44 -12.08 -0.40
N SER A 436 -1.42 -11.69 -1.22
CA SER A 436 -2.78 -11.30 -0.80
C SER A 436 -2.86 -10.19 0.26
N THR A 437 -1.75 -9.54 0.59
CA THR A 437 -1.70 -8.49 1.60
C THR A 437 -1.74 -7.11 0.92
N PRO A 438 -2.58 -6.18 1.38
CA PRO A 438 -2.54 -4.80 0.90
C PRO A 438 -1.19 -4.15 1.18
N VAL A 439 -0.60 -3.57 0.15
CA VAL A 439 0.67 -2.84 0.20
C VAL A 439 0.39 -1.36 0.08
N ASP A 440 0.96 -0.57 0.98
CA ASP A 440 0.92 0.89 0.90
C ASP A 440 1.58 1.38 -0.40
N ALA A 441 0.84 2.12 -1.19
CA ALA A 441 1.28 2.60 -2.50
C ALA A 441 2.46 3.58 -2.42
N ALA A 442 2.47 4.44 -1.40
CA ALA A 442 3.56 5.40 -1.20
C ALA A 442 4.85 4.67 -0.79
N ARG A 443 4.76 3.65 0.09
CA ARG A 443 5.91 2.78 0.43
C ARG A 443 6.45 2.11 -0.81
N LEU A 444 5.61 1.50 -1.63
CA LEU A 444 6.02 0.79 -2.84
C LEU A 444 6.74 1.72 -3.82
N VAL A 445 6.20 2.91 -4.04
CA VAL A 445 6.81 3.92 -4.91
C VAL A 445 8.17 4.38 -4.35
N ARG A 446 8.29 4.64 -3.04
CA ARG A 446 9.57 5.01 -2.41
C ARG A 446 10.63 3.92 -2.58
N LEU A 447 10.23 2.65 -2.45
CA LEU A 447 11.11 1.51 -2.71
C LEU A 447 11.59 1.46 -4.16
N TRP A 448 10.68 1.65 -5.15
CA TRP A 448 11.06 1.72 -6.58
C TRP A 448 12.00 2.89 -6.88
N VAL A 449 11.80 4.04 -6.25
CA VAL A 449 12.70 5.19 -6.37
C VAL A 449 14.08 4.86 -5.81
N ALA A 450 14.15 4.25 -4.63
CA ALA A 450 15.41 3.87 -3.98
C ALA A 450 16.20 2.81 -4.78
N GLU A 451 15.47 1.84 -5.37
CA GLU A 451 16.06 0.84 -6.28
C GLU A 451 16.55 1.45 -7.59
N GLY A 452 16.07 2.62 -7.97
CA GLY A 452 16.40 3.29 -9.23
C GLY A 452 15.57 2.82 -10.42
N PHE A 453 14.40 2.21 -10.20
CA PHE A 453 13.50 1.80 -11.29
C PHE A 453 12.76 2.97 -11.91
N VAL A 454 12.53 4.02 -11.13
CA VAL A 454 11.86 5.23 -11.57
C VAL A 454 12.86 6.18 -12.23
N ARG A 455 12.58 6.57 -13.48
CA ARG A 455 13.44 7.49 -14.23
C ARG A 455 12.99 8.94 -14.01
N PRO A 456 13.92 9.87 -13.76
CA PRO A 456 13.59 11.29 -13.63
C PRO A 456 12.92 11.81 -14.91
N ARG A 457 11.86 12.62 -14.75
CA ARG A 457 11.19 13.30 -15.86
C ARG A 457 11.15 14.80 -15.54
N ARG A 458 11.40 15.64 -16.55
CA ARG A 458 11.33 17.10 -16.36
C ARG A 458 9.92 17.52 -15.92
N GLY A 459 9.82 18.38 -14.92
CA GLY A 459 8.56 18.92 -14.43
C GLY A 459 7.74 17.98 -13.52
N SER A 460 8.26 16.78 -13.20
CA SER A 460 7.60 15.82 -12.30
C SER A 460 8.58 15.32 -11.26
N THR A 461 8.09 15.06 -10.06
CA THR A 461 8.88 14.36 -9.04
C THR A 461 9.01 12.88 -9.37
N MET A 462 9.99 12.21 -8.79
CA MET A 462 10.15 10.76 -8.99
C MET A 462 8.95 9.99 -8.41
N GLU A 463 8.37 10.51 -7.35
CA GLU A 463 7.16 9.95 -6.73
C GLU A 463 5.95 10.04 -7.66
N GLU A 464 5.74 11.18 -8.31
CA GLU A 464 4.67 11.34 -9.31
C GLU A 464 4.84 10.40 -10.50
N VAL A 465 6.06 10.25 -10.98
CA VAL A 465 6.37 9.28 -12.05
C VAL A 465 6.12 7.85 -11.57
N GLY A 466 6.56 7.50 -10.36
CA GLY A 466 6.35 6.18 -9.75
C GLY A 466 4.86 5.88 -9.53
N GLN A 467 4.08 6.86 -9.09
CA GLN A 467 2.62 6.75 -9.03
C GLN A 467 2.01 6.52 -10.41
N GLY A 468 2.53 7.17 -11.45
CA GLY A 468 2.15 6.91 -12.84
C GLY A 468 2.42 5.47 -13.26
N TYR A 469 3.58 4.90 -12.88
CA TYR A 469 3.90 3.50 -13.13
C TYR A 469 2.94 2.54 -12.42
N LEU A 470 2.61 2.83 -11.16
CA LEU A 470 1.65 2.04 -10.40
C LEU A 470 0.26 2.09 -11.04
N LYS A 471 -0.18 3.27 -11.42
CA LYS A 471 -1.44 3.47 -12.15
C LYS A 471 -1.47 2.69 -13.46
N GLU A 472 -0.41 2.66 -14.22
CA GLU A 472 -0.32 1.88 -15.45
C GLU A 472 -0.38 0.36 -15.19
N LEU A 473 0.30 -0.15 -14.16
CA LEU A 473 0.19 -1.56 -13.76
C LEU A 473 -1.23 -1.95 -13.35
N ILE A 474 -1.95 -1.06 -12.65
CA ILE A 474 -3.35 -1.28 -12.30
C ILE A 474 -4.23 -1.26 -13.55
N SER A 475 -4.04 -0.30 -14.46
CA SER A 475 -4.83 -0.21 -15.70
C SER A 475 -4.63 -1.43 -16.62
N ARG A 476 -3.46 -2.05 -16.57
CA ARG A 476 -3.13 -3.32 -17.24
C ARG A 476 -3.56 -4.56 -16.45
N CYS A 477 -4.25 -4.36 -15.33
CA CYS A 477 -4.77 -5.43 -14.47
C CYS A 477 -3.70 -6.38 -13.92
N MET A 478 -2.44 -5.95 -13.85
CA MET A 478 -1.35 -6.69 -13.23
C MET A 478 -1.26 -6.44 -11.71
N VAL A 479 -1.89 -5.37 -11.24
CA VAL A 479 -2.02 -4.98 -9.83
C VAL A 479 -3.47 -4.62 -9.58
N GLN A 480 -4.00 -4.99 -8.42
CA GLN A 480 -5.34 -4.66 -7.98
C GLN A 480 -5.32 -3.41 -7.10
N LEU A 481 -6.26 -2.53 -7.33
CA LEU A 481 -6.53 -1.42 -6.44
C LEU A 481 -7.37 -1.93 -5.27
N VAL A 482 -6.90 -1.74 -4.05
CA VAL A 482 -7.62 -2.16 -2.82
C VAL A 482 -8.38 -0.98 -2.23
N ASP A 483 -7.70 0.17 -2.16
CA ASP A 483 -8.30 1.37 -1.58
C ASP A 483 -7.84 2.61 -2.35
N LYS A 484 -8.83 3.46 -2.59
CA LYS A 484 -8.61 4.81 -3.13
C LYS A 484 -8.73 5.78 -1.97
N GLY A 485 -7.71 6.59 -1.78
CA GLY A 485 -7.86 7.80 -1.00
C GLY A 485 -8.85 8.73 -1.67
N GLU A 486 -9.31 9.68 -0.91
CA GLU A 486 -10.10 10.78 -1.43
C GLU A 486 -9.34 11.43 -2.59
N PHE A 487 -10.06 11.86 -3.63
CA PHE A 487 -9.48 12.40 -4.89
C PHE A 487 -8.78 11.39 -5.81
N GLY A 488 -9.09 10.09 -5.68
CA GLY A 488 -8.58 9.06 -6.59
C GLY A 488 -7.09 8.74 -6.42
N ALA A 489 -6.45 9.17 -5.33
CA ALA A 489 -5.10 8.73 -5.01
C ALA A 489 -5.09 7.24 -4.68
N VAL A 490 -4.12 6.50 -5.20
CA VAL A 490 -3.94 5.09 -4.85
C VAL A 490 -3.33 5.02 -3.45
N MET A 491 -4.09 4.47 -2.50
CA MET A 491 -3.62 4.29 -1.12
C MET A 491 -3.06 2.89 -0.90
N TYR A 492 -3.83 1.86 -1.21
CA TYR A 492 -3.42 0.48 -1.06
C TYR A 492 -3.62 -0.31 -2.34
N VAL A 493 -2.69 -1.18 -2.61
CA VAL A 493 -2.71 -2.11 -3.75
C VAL A 493 -2.46 -3.54 -3.28
N ALA A 494 -2.96 -4.50 -4.03
CA ALA A 494 -2.66 -5.92 -3.82
C ALA A 494 -2.34 -6.61 -5.14
N VAL A 495 -1.74 -7.76 -5.06
CA VAL A 495 -1.49 -8.62 -6.22
C VAL A 495 -2.28 -9.92 -6.04
N HIS A 496 -3.05 -10.30 -7.04
CA HIS A 496 -3.77 -11.57 -7.02
C HIS A 496 -2.80 -12.76 -6.93
N ASP A 497 -3.11 -13.76 -6.13
CA ASP A 497 -2.24 -14.91 -5.80
C ASP A 497 -1.57 -15.54 -7.02
N ARG A 498 -2.33 -15.79 -8.09
CA ARG A 498 -1.79 -16.35 -9.34
C ARG A 498 -0.85 -15.39 -10.07
N VAL A 499 -1.10 -14.10 -10.02
CA VAL A 499 -0.23 -13.08 -10.62
C VAL A 499 1.02 -12.92 -9.76
N HIS A 500 0.88 -13.01 -8.42
CA HIS A 500 1.99 -12.98 -7.48
C HIS A 500 2.91 -14.20 -7.66
N ALA A 501 2.35 -15.42 -7.71
CA ALA A 501 3.10 -16.64 -7.97
C ALA A 501 3.82 -16.58 -9.35
N PHE A 502 3.16 -16.03 -10.38
CA PHE A 502 3.79 -15.78 -11.66
C PHE A 502 4.94 -14.77 -11.56
N ALA A 503 4.77 -13.68 -10.79
CA ALA A 503 5.83 -12.70 -10.57
C ALA A 503 7.02 -13.30 -9.81
N GLN A 504 6.77 -14.19 -8.83
CA GLN A 504 7.82 -14.93 -8.12
C GLN A 504 8.60 -15.86 -9.05
N ASP A 505 7.92 -16.66 -9.87
CA ASP A 505 8.55 -17.53 -10.86
C ASP A 505 9.45 -16.74 -11.83
N GLU A 506 8.94 -15.62 -12.38
CA GLU A 506 9.68 -14.76 -13.30
C GLU A 506 10.85 -14.03 -12.60
N ALA A 507 10.66 -13.61 -11.34
CA ALA A 507 11.70 -12.94 -10.56
C ALA A 507 12.83 -13.92 -10.19
N GLN A 508 12.50 -15.15 -9.81
CA GLN A 508 13.46 -16.20 -9.52
C GLN A 508 14.24 -16.60 -10.78
N GLU A 509 13.54 -16.82 -11.89
CA GLU A 509 14.15 -17.14 -13.18
C GLU A 509 15.08 -16.00 -13.66
N ALA A 510 14.70 -14.76 -13.39
CA ALA A 510 15.50 -13.59 -13.67
C ALA A 510 16.63 -13.35 -12.65
N SER A 511 16.76 -14.14 -11.58
CA SER A 511 17.63 -13.85 -10.42
C SER A 511 17.47 -12.41 -9.92
N PHE A 512 16.23 -11.90 -9.98
CA PHE A 512 15.91 -10.51 -9.69
C PHE A 512 15.64 -10.30 -8.20
N VAL A 513 14.81 -11.15 -7.60
CA VAL A 513 14.52 -11.22 -6.17
C VAL A 513 14.60 -12.68 -5.75
N ASP A 514 15.26 -12.93 -4.64
CA ASP A 514 15.26 -14.21 -3.94
C ASP A 514 14.31 -14.09 -2.75
N SER A 515 13.19 -14.79 -2.82
CA SER A 515 12.11 -14.70 -1.85
C SER A 515 12.03 -15.99 -1.03
N HIS A 516 12.10 -15.86 0.29
CA HIS A 516 12.05 -16.96 1.23
C HIS A 516 10.85 -16.82 2.16
N ASP A 517 10.08 -17.87 2.25
CA ASP A 517 8.95 -18.02 3.18
C ASP A 517 9.23 -19.00 4.31
N SER A 518 10.40 -19.63 4.32
CA SER A 518 10.85 -20.56 5.36
C SER A 518 12.28 -20.25 5.83
N THR A 519 12.59 -20.72 7.05
CA THR A 519 13.84 -20.45 7.75
C THR A 519 15.02 -21.32 7.33
N ASP A 520 14.78 -22.35 6.54
CA ASP A 520 15.76 -23.43 6.29
C ASP A 520 16.61 -23.22 5.03
N VAL A 521 16.35 -22.16 4.26
CA VAL A 521 17.07 -21.90 3.01
C VAL A 521 18.13 -20.81 3.23
N VAL A 522 19.37 -21.15 2.95
CA VAL A 522 20.49 -20.20 2.95
C VAL A 522 20.52 -19.48 1.60
N ALA A 523 20.35 -18.17 1.61
CA ALA A 523 20.45 -17.36 0.40
C ALA A 523 21.86 -17.48 -0.23
N PRO A 524 21.99 -17.64 -1.56
CA PRO A 524 23.28 -17.75 -2.20
C PRO A 524 24.06 -16.43 -2.08
N ALA A 525 25.40 -16.51 -2.00
CA ALA A 525 26.28 -15.33 -1.89
C ALA A 525 26.15 -14.35 -3.09
N THR A 526 25.53 -14.79 -4.17
CA THR A 526 25.25 -13.97 -5.37
C THR A 526 23.96 -13.17 -5.28
N VAL A 527 23.13 -13.37 -4.23
CA VAL A 527 21.85 -12.69 -4.06
C VAL A 527 22.04 -11.18 -4.01
N ARG A 528 21.16 -10.47 -4.70
CA ARG A 528 21.16 -9.00 -4.76
C ARG A 528 19.95 -8.38 -4.07
N ARG A 529 18.82 -9.01 -4.14
CA ARG A 529 17.57 -8.61 -3.44
C ARG A 529 17.03 -9.81 -2.72
N LEU A 530 16.93 -9.67 -1.42
CA LEU A 530 16.43 -10.71 -0.53
C LEU A 530 15.11 -10.25 0.08
N ALA A 531 14.09 -11.08 -0.06
CA ALA A 531 12.81 -10.91 0.63
C ALA A 531 12.61 -12.04 1.63
N VAL A 532 12.32 -11.69 2.88
CA VAL A 532 12.00 -12.65 3.94
C VAL A 532 10.57 -12.40 4.40
N LEU A 533 9.66 -13.26 3.95
CA LEU A 533 8.21 -13.10 4.14
C LEU A 533 7.63 -14.06 5.17
N SER A 534 8.49 -14.67 5.98
CA SER A 534 8.12 -15.73 6.89
C SER A 534 7.57 -15.23 8.22
N SER A 535 6.62 -15.98 8.74
CA SER A 535 6.13 -15.88 10.09
C SER A 535 6.99 -16.62 11.13
N THR A 536 8.08 -17.30 10.72
CA THR A 536 8.86 -18.22 11.56
C THR A 536 10.32 -17.79 11.80
N THR A 537 10.60 -16.57 11.90
CA THR A 537 11.86 -15.86 11.66
C THR A 537 12.96 -15.95 12.70
N ASP A 538 12.93 -16.88 13.63
CA ASP A 538 13.93 -16.96 14.69
C ASP A 538 15.38 -17.19 14.21
N ARG A 539 15.61 -17.46 12.93
CA ARG A 539 16.94 -17.80 12.41
C ARG A 539 17.51 -16.87 11.36
N TYR A 540 16.72 -16.11 10.61
CA TYR A 540 17.24 -15.28 9.50
C TYR A 540 17.93 -13.98 9.92
N VAL A 541 17.61 -13.44 11.07
CA VAL A 541 18.31 -12.26 11.59
C VAL A 541 19.72 -12.63 12.07
N GLN A 542 19.98 -13.91 12.29
CA GLN A 542 21.34 -14.47 12.40
C GLN A 542 22.00 -14.70 11.02
N LEU A 543 21.69 -13.88 10.01
CA LEU A 543 22.47 -13.84 8.77
C LEU A 543 23.88 -13.35 9.06
N SER A 544 24.62 -14.15 9.82
CA SER A 544 26.07 -14.01 9.99
C SER A 544 26.82 -14.32 8.69
N ASN A 545 26.14 -14.90 7.69
CA ASN A 545 26.72 -15.22 6.42
C ASN A 545 26.87 -13.96 5.56
N ALA A 546 28.08 -13.75 5.08
CA ALA A 546 28.42 -12.67 4.20
C ALA A 546 27.60 -12.72 2.91
N LEU A 547 26.73 -11.73 2.70
CA LEU A 547 26.03 -11.50 1.44
C LEU A 547 26.64 -10.28 0.73
N PRO A 548 27.85 -10.43 0.15
CA PRO A 548 28.64 -9.29 -0.30
C PRO A 548 28.04 -8.52 -1.47
N LYS A 549 27.10 -9.13 -2.20
CA LYS A 549 26.42 -8.54 -3.35
C LYS A 549 25.03 -8.02 -3.04
N LEU A 550 24.57 -8.14 -1.78
CA LEU A 550 23.23 -7.73 -1.37
C LEU A 550 23.04 -6.21 -1.52
N ARG A 551 21.97 -5.82 -2.16
CA ARG A 551 21.55 -4.43 -2.39
C ARG A 551 20.25 -4.08 -1.70
N SER A 552 19.37 -5.05 -1.54
CA SER A 552 18.08 -4.82 -0.92
C SER A 552 17.71 -5.97 -0.04
N ILE A 553 17.23 -5.64 1.16
CA ILE A 553 16.64 -6.58 2.09
C ILE A 553 15.26 -6.07 2.49
N ILE A 554 14.25 -6.91 2.30
CA ILE A 554 12.87 -6.66 2.69
C ILE A 554 12.47 -7.78 3.62
N CYS A 555 12.15 -7.44 4.85
CA CYS A 555 11.65 -8.40 5.83
C CYS A 555 10.27 -7.93 6.29
N ASP A 556 9.26 -8.75 6.06
CA ASP A 556 7.93 -8.56 6.59
C ASP A 556 7.65 -9.69 7.59
N LEU A 557 8.04 -9.42 8.85
CA LEU A 557 7.93 -10.38 9.92
C LEU A 557 6.60 -10.15 10.63
N ALA A 558 5.85 -11.21 10.88
CA ALA A 558 4.60 -11.10 11.62
C ALA A 558 4.85 -10.51 13.01
N GLU A 559 4.19 -9.42 13.33
CA GLU A 559 4.28 -8.74 14.61
C GLU A 559 3.99 -9.72 15.76
N GLY A 560 4.88 -9.77 16.75
CA GLY A 560 4.61 -10.38 18.07
C GLY A 560 5.24 -11.73 18.36
N ARG A 561 6.17 -12.29 17.56
CA ARG A 561 6.77 -13.61 17.85
C ARG A 561 8.03 -13.60 18.70
N ASN A 562 8.79 -12.52 18.74
CA ASN A 562 10.12 -12.51 19.32
C ASN A 562 10.22 -11.66 20.58
N ARG A 563 9.33 -11.89 21.55
CA ARG A 563 9.55 -11.35 22.90
C ARG A 563 10.54 -12.22 23.63
N GLY A 564 11.75 -11.78 23.68
CA GLY A 564 12.87 -12.41 24.36
C GLY A 564 14.17 -12.43 23.60
N VAL A 565 14.18 -12.29 22.29
CA VAL A 565 15.40 -12.18 21.50
C VAL A 565 15.57 -10.72 21.10
N GLN A 566 16.28 -9.95 21.93
CA GLN A 566 16.75 -8.63 21.57
C GLN A 566 17.86 -8.83 20.54
N TYR A 567 17.60 -8.46 19.31
CA TYR A 567 18.64 -8.42 18.30
C TYR A 567 19.57 -7.24 18.60
N SER A 568 20.70 -7.55 19.21
CA SER A 568 21.72 -6.55 19.48
C SER A 568 22.51 -6.17 18.24
N ASP A 569 22.42 -6.97 17.16
CA ASP A 569 23.29 -6.82 16.00
C ASP A 569 22.57 -7.26 14.71
N LEU A 570 22.62 -6.39 13.68
CA LEU A 570 22.22 -6.72 12.33
C LEU A 570 23.48 -7.23 11.59
N GLY A 571 23.89 -8.49 11.87
CA GLY A 571 25.15 -9.04 11.43
C GLY A 571 25.41 -8.98 9.91
N PHE A 572 24.34 -9.04 9.08
CA PHE A 572 24.45 -8.89 7.63
C PHE A 572 25.00 -7.50 7.20
N LEU A 573 24.90 -6.48 8.06
CA LEU A 573 25.43 -5.16 7.76
C LEU A 573 26.93 -5.15 7.61
N HIS A 574 27.66 -6.01 8.30
CA HIS A 574 29.12 -6.05 8.22
C HIS A 574 29.64 -6.48 6.85
N ALA A 575 28.91 -7.33 6.14
CA ALA A 575 29.35 -7.91 4.88
C ALA A 575 28.75 -7.23 3.64
N SER A 576 27.59 -6.59 3.77
CA SER A 576 26.79 -6.12 2.64
C SER A 576 27.01 -4.62 2.36
N LYS A 577 28.15 -4.27 1.80
CA LYS A 577 28.58 -2.88 1.57
C LYS A 577 27.76 -2.12 0.54
N PHE A 578 27.00 -2.82 -0.31
CA PHE A 578 26.28 -2.25 -1.46
C PHE A 578 24.80 -2.07 -1.21
N LEU A 579 24.35 -2.21 0.05
CA LEU A 579 22.94 -2.04 0.42
C LEU A 579 22.42 -0.66 0.01
N ARG A 580 21.28 -0.67 -0.68
CA ARG A 580 20.50 0.49 -1.12
C ARG A 580 19.18 0.59 -0.40
N VAL A 581 18.56 -0.56 -0.10
CA VAL A 581 17.25 -0.67 0.55
C VAL A 581 17.36 -1.59 1.76
N ILE A 582 16.95 -1.08 2.90
CA ILE A 582 16.68 -1.85 4.11
C ILE A 582 15.25 -1.54 4.51
N ASP A 583 14.36 -2.51 4.44
CA ASP A 583 12.95 -2.37 4.82
C ASP A 583 12.53 -3.56 5.68
N ILE A 584 12.49 -3.34 6.99
CA ILE A 584 12.30 -4.41 7.98
C ILE A 584 11.16 -4.02 8.91
N LYS A 585 10.13 -4.88 8.96
CA LYS A 585 8.99 -4.77 9.85
C LYS A 585 8.99 -5.90 10.88
N GLY A 586 8.55 -5.61 12.09
CA GLY A 586 8.34 -6.62 13.14
C GLY A 586 9.61 -7.07 13.87
N LEU A 587 10.72 -6.33 13.78
CA LEU A 587 11.92 -6.53 14.60
C LEU A 587 11.84 -5.75 15.91
N GLU A 588 12.29 -6.35 17.01
CA GLU A 588 12.57 -5.65 18.27
C GLU A 588 14.05 -5.22 18.29
N LEU A 589 14.30 -3.97 17.92
CA LEU A 589 15.65 -3.41 17.87
C LEU A 589 15.69 -2.14 18.70
N LYS A 590 16.52 -2.11 19.74
CA LYS A 590 16.68 -0.91 20.59
C LYS A 590 17.66 0.11 20.04
N LYS A 591 18.68 -0.34 19.33
CA LYS A 591 19.73 0.53 18.77
C LYS A 591 20.17 0.03 17.41
N LEU A 592 20.41 0.95 16.51
CA LEU A 592 21.11 0.68 15.25
C LEU A 592 22.62 0.65 15.48
N PRO A 593 23.35 -0.31 14.87
CA PRO A 593 24.81 -0.35 14.96
C PRO A 593 25.46 0.82 14.23
N ASN A 594 26.62 1.27 14.70
CA ASN A 594 27.35 2.39 14.11
C ASN A 594 27.82 2.12 12.66
N GLU A 595 27.96 0.86 12.31
CA GLU A 595 28.36 0.35 11.00
C GLU A 595 27.44 0.80 9.88
N ILE A 596 26.16 1.09 10.20
CA ILE A 596 25.20 1.62 9.23
C ILE A 596 25.74 2.87 8.53
N GLY A 597 26.46 3.73 9.25
CA GLY A 597 27.05 4.95 8.70
C GLY A 597 28.16 4.71 7.67
N SER A 598 28.66 3.48 7.53
CA SER A 598 29.61 3.10 6.48
C SER A 598 28.94 2.74 5.16
N MET A 599 27.62 2.54 5.15
CA MET A 599 26.83 2.08 4.02
C MET A 599 26.33 3.24 3.17
N ILE A 600 27.24 3.88 2.47
CA ILE A 600 26.96 5.11 1.70
C ILE A 600 25.97 4.95 0.56
N HIS A 601 25.65 3.72 0.16
CA HIS A 601 24.71 3.44 -0.93
C HIS A 601 23.26 3.38 -0.47
N ILE A 602 22.98 3.39 0.85
CA ILE A 602 21.63 3.34 1.37
C ILE A 602 20.84 4.56 0.87
N ARG A 603 19.70 4.27 0.27
CA ARG A 603 18.70 5.25 -0.20
C ARG A 603 17.40 5.15 0.55
N TYR A 604 17.04 3.96 1.01
CA TYR A 604 15.83 3.72 1.80
C TYR A 604 16.20 2.93 3.06
N LEU A 605 15.86 3.49 4.20
CA LEU A 605 16.01 2.85 5.51
C LEU A 605 14.63 2.87 6.20
N GLY A 606 13.95 1.73 6.15
CA GLY A 606 12.66 1.49 6.78
C GLY A 606 12.81 0.48 7.92
N LEU A 607 12.54 0.89 9.15
CA LEU A 607 12.59 0.04 10.33
C LEU A 607 11.34 0.31 11.16
N GLN A 608 10.36 -0.57 11.03
CA GLN A 608 9.16 -0.54 11.88
C GLN A 608 9.42 -1.38 13.13
N CYS A 609 10.25 -0.83 14.02
CA CYS A 609 10.66 -1.43 15.30
C CYS A 609 10.01 -0.63 16.42
N GLY A 610 9.21 -1.27 17.29
CA GLY A 610 8.49 -0.59 18.38
C GLY A 610 9.38 0.02 19.46
N ASP A 611 10.60 -0.50 19.65
CA ASP A 611 11.46 -0.21 20.79
C ASP A 611 12.76 0.54 20.42
N LEU A 612 12.83 1.14 19.22
CA LEU A 612 14.03 1.89 18.83
C LEU A 612 14.15 3.17 19.67
N GLU A 613 15.19 3.24 20.49
CA GLU A 613 15.42 4.35 21.42
C GLU A 613 16.39 5.41 20.90
N LYS A 614 17.38 5.00 20.10
CA LYS A 614 18.46 5.89 19.65
C LYS A 614 18.96 5.54 18.25
N LEU A 615 19.30 6.58 17.51
CA LEU A 615 20.02 6.49 16.24
C LEU A 615 21.50 6.74 16.45
N PRO A 616 22.39 6.01 15.76
CA PRO A 616 23.82 6.28 15.85
C PRO A 616 24.17 7.64 15.23
N SER A 617 25.15 8.34 15.78
CA SER A 617 25.62 9.61 15.23
C SER A 617 26.13 9.49 13.78
N THR A 618 26.52 8.28 13.39
CA THR A 618 26.99 7.94 12.04
C THR A 618 25.91 7.93 10.98
N ILE A 619 24.60 8.01 11.36
CA ILE A 619 23.48 8.09 10.41
C ILE A 619 23.62 9.27 9.44
N GLY A 620 24.20 10.38 9.90
CA GLY A 620 24.49 11.55 9.06
C GLY A 620 25.52 11.32 7.93
N ASN A 621 26.18 10.16 7.92
CA ASN A 621 27.11 9.77 6.86
C ASN A 621 26.42 9.15 5.64
N LEU A 622 25.13 8.89 5.70
CA LEU A 622 24.33 8.27 4.62
C LEU A 622 23.99 9.29 3.53
N VAL A 623 25.00 9.75 2.81
CA VAL A 623 24.90 10.88 1.84
C VAL A 623 23.92 10.65 0.68
N ASN A 624 23.49 9.40 0.44
CA ASN A 624 22.53 9.05 -0.60
C ASN A 624 21.13 8.71 -0.05
N LEU A 625 20.93 8.88 1.27
CA LEU A 625 19.64 8.56 1.89
C LEU A 625 18.54 9.44 1.33
N GLN A 626 17.48 8.80 0.84
CA GLN A 626 16.29 9.45 0.28
C GLN A 626 15.08 9.32 1.19
N SER A 627 14.93 8.15 1.83
CA SER A 627 13.79 7.85 2.69
C SER A 627 14.26 7.26 4.02
N LEU A 628 13.83 7.88 5.12
CA LEU A 628 13.98 7.35 6.48
C LEU A 628 12.58 7.13 7.06
N ILE A 629 12.22 5.87 7.31
CA ILE A 629 10.92 5.48 7.85
C ILE A 629 11.17 4.68 9.12
N LEU A 630 10.90 5.27 10.27
CA LEU A 630 11.15 4.63 11.56
C LEU A 630 9.86 4.58 12.39
N GLY A 631 9.59 3.43 13.00
CA GLY A 631 8.66 3.33 14.11
C GLY A 631 9.37 3.72 15.41
N GLY A 632 8.64 4.26 16.36
CA GLY A 632 9.15 4.61 17.68
C GLY A 632 8.12 5.43 18.45
N ARG A 633 8.31 5.50 19.78
CA ARG A 633 7.36 6.19 20.69
C ARG A 633 7.85 7.54 21.16
N HIS A 634 9.14 7.73 21.17
CA HIS A 634 9.78 8.92 21.77
C HIS A 634 10.58 9.64 20.70
N ALA A 635 10.56 10.96 20.77
CA ALA A 635 11.38 11.77 19.88
C ALA A 635 12.86 11.46 20.08
N MET A 636 13.50 10.99 19.03
CA MET A 636 14.92 10.67 18.99
C MET A 636 15.70 11.87 18.49
N GLU A 637 16.84 12.11 19.13
CA GLU A 637 17.78 13.14 18.66
C GLU A 637 18.68 12.57 17.55
N VAL A 638 18.91 13.41 16.55
CA VAL A 638 19.85 13.13 15.46
C VAL A 638 20.87 14.26 15.31
N THR A 639 22.05 13.92 14.83
CA THR A 639 23.11 14.91 14.62
C THR A 639 22.71 15.91 13.52
N ALA A 640 23.23 17.13 13.59
CA ALA A 640 23.05 18.13 12.53
C ALA A 640 23.52 17.66 11.15
N ALA A 641 24.45 16.70 11.09
CA ALA A 641 24.91 16.09 9.84
C ALA A 641 23.80 15.35 9.10
N PHE A 642 22.85 14.73 9.82
CA PHE A 642 21.69 14.06 9.20
C PHE A 642 20.81 15.09 8.46
N TRP A 643 20.50 16.21 9.07
CA TRP A 643 19.68 17.25 8.48
C TRP A 643 20.36 18.03 7.33
N ARG A 644 21.61 17.69 7.00
CA ARG A 644 22.38 18.23 5.87
C ARG A 644 22.50 17.26 4.71
N ILE A 645 21.80 16.11 4.74
CA ILE A 645 21.79 15.15 3.64
C ILE A 645 20.97 15.72 2.47
N PRO A 646 21.60 16.07 1.33
CA PRO A 646 20.88 16.81 0.25
C PRO A 646 19.89 15.96 -0.53
N THR A 647 20.02 14.63 -0.45
CA THR A 647 19.16 13.68 -1.18
C THR A 647 17.92 13.29 -0.41
N LEU A 648 17.73 13.79 0.82
CA LEU A 648 16.65 13.41 1.71
C LEU A 648 15.30 13.91 1.15
N ARG A 649 14.36 12.98 0.96
CA ARG A 649 13.04 13.24 0.35
C ARG A 649 11.89 12.96 1.32
N HIS A 650 12.00 11.91 2.10
CA HIS A 650 10.96 11.47 3.04
C HIS A 650 11.57 11.15 4.39
N VAL A 651 11.08 11.81 5.41
CA VAL A 651 11.37 11.50 6.81
C VAL A 651 10.02 11.25 7.50
N VAL A 652 9.82 10.00 7.91
CA VAL A 652 8.64 9.56 8.67
C VAL A 652 9.19 8.86 9.92
N ALA A 653 9.44 9.64 10.96
CA ALA A 653 10.12 9.15 12.14
C ALA A 653 9.93 10.11 13.33
N PRO A 654 9.86 9.61 14.56
CA PRO A 654 9.79 10.44 15.75
C PRO A 654 11.17 11.08 16.04
N LEU A 655 11.47 12.15 15.34
CA LEU A 655 12.75 12.85 15.46
C LEU A 655 12.57 14.26 16.04
N ALA A 656 13.49 14.66 16.90
CA ALA A 656 13.59 16.04 17.34
C ALA A 656 14.17 16.93 16.22
N LEU A 657 13.44 17.96 15.83
CA LEU A 657 13.94 18.99 14.91
C LEU A 657 14.90 19.92 15.66
N PRO A 658 16.06 20.21 15.08
CA PRO A 658 16.98 21.19 15.64
C PRO A 658 16.50 22.61 15.36
N SER A 659 17.19 23.60 15.88
CA SER A 659 17.03 25.00 15.48
C SER A 659 17.23 25.20 13.98
N GLY A 660 16.54 26.16 13.37
CA GLY A 660 16.60 26.40 11.92
C GLY A 660 18.01 26.63 11.36
N ALA A 661 18.91 27.19 12.18
CA ALA A 661 20.30 27.40 11.80
C ALA A 661 21.11 26.11 11.57
N LEU A 662 20.68 24.97 12.13
CA LEU A 662 21.32 23.67 11.99
C LEU A 662 20.75 22.85 10.83
N LEU A 663 19.57 23.22 10.28
CA LEU A 663 19.03 22.58 9.10
C LEU A 663 19.85 22.97 7.86
N GLY A 664 20.17 21.97 7.06
CA GLY A 664 20.89 22.17 5.80
C GLY A 664 19.94 22.51 4.66
N ASP A 665 20.45 22.34 3.47
CA ASP A 665 19.72 22.60 2.21
C ASP A 665 18.85 21.39 1.85
N LEU A 666 17.59 21.38 2.28
CA LEU A 666 16.66 20.26 2.15
C LEU A 666 15.74 20.39 0.93
N HIS A 667 16.26 20.89 -0.18
CA HIS A 667 15.47 21.11 -1.42
C HIS A 667 14.74 19.86 -1.94
N SER A 668 15.24 18.68 -1.63
CA SER A 668 14.61 17.44 -2.10
C SER A 668 13.48 16.97 -1.17
N LEU A 669 13.33 17.55 0.02
CA LEU A 669 12.40 17.08 1.04
C LEU A 669 10.95 17.32 0.62
N GLN A 670 10.12 16.25 0.66
CA GLN A 670 8.71 16.27 0.29
C GLN A 670 7.79 15.87 1.44
N THR A 671 8.26 15.00 2.34
CA THR A 671 7.47 14.50 3.47
C THR A 671 8.30 14.61 4.75
N LEU A 672 7.71 15.18 5.77
CA LEU A 672 8.29 15.32 7.10
C LEU A 672 7.21 15.03 8.14
N HIS A 673 7.18 13.78 8.65
CA HIS A 673 6.13 13.30 9.54
C HIS A 673 6.68 12.78 10.87
N GLY A 674 5.87 12.91 11.92
CA GLY A 674 6.17 12.42 13.27
C GLY A 674 7.30 13.20 13.96
N VAL A 675 7.63 14.40 13.51
CA VAL A 675 8.74 15.18 14.04
C VAL A 675 8.27 16.14 15.13
N HIS A 676 9.19 16.44 16.07
CA HIS A 676 8.95 17.27 17.24
C HIS A 676 9.80 18.53 17.16
N PRO A 677 9.23 19.73 17.27
CA PRO A 677 9.94 21.01 17.08
C PRO A 677 10.75 21.47 18.31
N ARG A 678 11.39 20.53 19.02
CA ARG A 678 12.10 20.82 20.29
C ARG A 678 13.18 21.90 20.20
N GLY A 679 13.75 22.13 19.02
CA GLY A 679 14.75 23.15 18.79
C GLY A 679 14.21 24.50 18.34
N TRP A 680 12.88 24.70 18.31
CA TRP A 680 12.24 25.89 17.79
C TRP A 680 11.89 26.86 18.95
N HIS A 681 12.88 27.41 19.61
CA HIS A 681 12.66 28.40 20.70
C HIS A 681 12.95 29.82 20.21
N GLY A 682 12.06 30.74 20.55
CA GLY A 682 12.16 32.19 20.48
C GLY A 682 12.96 32.83 19.35
N GLY A 683 12.32 33.47 18.37
CA GLY A 683 12.93 34.46 17.49
C GLY A 683 13.97 33.99 16.45
N GLY A 684 14.20 32.73 16.30
CA GLY A 684 15.29 32.13 15.52
C GLY A 684 15.11 32.02 14.02
N GLY A 685 14.27 32.84 13.40
CA GLY A 685 14.03 32.79 11.93
C GLY A 685 13.22 31.59 11.48
N ASN A 686 12.99 31.47 10.15
CA ASN A 686 12.23 30.40 9.55
C ASN A 686 13.00 29.06 9.57
N PRO A 687 12.56 28.07 10.36
CA PRO A 687 13.28 26.78 10.49
C PRO A 687 13.18 25.89 9.23
N LEU A 688 12.16 26.07 8.38
CA LEU A 688 11.96 25.27 7.16
C LEU A 688 12.17 26.08 5.86
N ALA A 689 12.82 27.25 5.93
CA ALA A 689 13.03 28.14 4.78
C ALA A 689 13.68 27.45 3.56
N ARG A 690 14.43 26.38 3.77
CA ARG A 690 15.13 25.62 2.73
C ARG A 690 14.42 24.35 2.29
N ALA A 691 13.24 24.07 2.84
CA ALA A 691 12.41 22.92 2.49
C ALA A 691 11.26 23.28 1.53
N ALA A 692 11.52 24.12 0.54
CA ALA A 692 10.51 24.69 -0.37
C ALA A 692 9.69 23.66 -1.16
N ASN A 693 10.16 22.42 -1.30
CA ASN A 693 9.45 21.33 -1.98
C ASN A 693 8.60 20.46 -1.04
N LEU A 694 8.46 20.86 0.23
CA LEU A 694 7.67 20.10 1.19
C LEU A 694 6.19 20.07 0.79
N ARG A 695 5.61 18.87 0.76
CA ARG A 695 4.22 18.62 0.36
C ARG A 695 3.37 18.10 1.50
N SER A 696 4.01 17.48 2.48
CA SER A 696 3.33 16.89 3.62
C SER A 696 4.15 17.10 4.89
N LEU A 697 3.54 17.74 5.89
CA LEU A 697 4.16 18.09 7.17
C LEU A 697 3.29 17.60 8.31
N GLU A 698 3.88 16.86 9.25
CA GLU A 698 3.28 16.46 10.51
C GLU A 698 4.20 16.84 11.65
N LEU A 699 3.71 17.68 12.57
CA LEU A 699 4.40 18.13 13.77
C LEU A 699 3.62 17.71 15.01
N SER A 700 4.34 17.21 16.02
CA SER A 700 3.77 16.80 17.29
C SER A 700 4.43 17.56 18.46
N GLU A 701 3.79 17.57 19.64
CA GLU A 701 4.26 18.25 20.85
C GLU A 701 4.45 19.77 20.65
N LEU A 702 3.55 20.41 19.87
CA LEU A 702 3.54 21.85 19.70
C LEU A 702 3.06 22.55 20.98
N THR A 703 3.72 23.62 21.35
CA THR A 703 3.35 24.51 22.46
C THR A 703 3.27 25.95 21.97
N ALA A 704 2.76 26.87 22.78
CA ALA A 704 2.68 28.28 22.44
C ALA A 704 4.04 28.89 22.07
N ASP A 705 5.14 28.41 22.67
CA ASP A 705 6.50 28.91 22.38
C ASP A 705 6.95 28.62 20.92
N HIS A 706 6.32 27.64 20.26
CA HIS A 706 6.63 27.29 18.88
C HIS A 706 5.85 28.10 17.84
N ALA A 707 4.83 28.89 18.26
CA ALA A 707 3.89 29.53 17.36
C ALA A 707 4.57 30.45 16.32
N GLY A 708 5.48 31.32 16.73
CA GLY A 708 6.18 32.21 15.81
C GLY A 708 7.10 31.52 14.81
N ALA A 709 7.78 30.47 15.25
CA ALA A 709 8.63 29.65 14.37
C ALA A 709 7.79 28.85 13.37
N LEU A 710 6.63 28.32 13.79
CA LEU A 710 5.70 27.62 12.94
C LEU A 710 5.11 28.53 11.86
N GLU A 711 4.68 29.73 12.24
CA GLU A 711 4.16 30.73 11.32
C GLU A 711 5.18 31.08 10.23
N ALA A 712 6.41 31.44 10.64
CA ALA A 712 7.49 31.70 9.71
C ALA A 712 7.82 30.50 8.80
N ALA A 713 7.70 29.28 9.32
CA ALA A 713 7.88 28.06 8.53
C ALA A 713 6.78 27.91 7.47
N LEU A 714 5.52 28.06 7.87
CA LEU A 714 4.36 27.93 6.98
C LEU A 714 4.36 28.97 5.86
N GLU A 715 4.84 30.20 6.10
CA GLU A 715 4.97 31.24 5.08
C GLU A 715 5.83 30.87 3.88
N SER A 716 6.75 29.92 4.03
CA SER A 716 7.66 29.50 2.96
C SER A 716 7.23 28.21 2.23
N LEU A 717 6.10 27.57 2.63
CA LEU A 717 5.72 26.24 2.16
C LEU A 717 4.62 26.26 1.07
N ASP A 718 4.88 26.90 -0.06
CA ASP A 718 3.92 27.07 -1.18
C ASP A 718 3.40 25.77 -1.81
N LEU A 719 4.11 24.67 -1.66
CA LEU A 719 3.77 23.37 -2.24
C LEU A 719 3.08 22.42 -1.26
N LEU A 720 2.80 22.89 -0.03
CA LEU A 720 2.20 22.04 0.99
C LEU A 720 0.76 21.66 0.62
N VAL A 721 0.49 20.34 0.68
CA VAL A 721 -0.80 19.71 0.36
C VAL A 721 -1.46 19.14 1.62
N HIS A 722 -0.66 18.58 2.52
CA HIS A 722 -1.12 17.97 3.77
C HIS A 722 -0.41 18.58 4.96
N LEU A 723 -1.18 19.00 5.96
CA LEU A 723 -0.68 19.55 7.21
C LEU A 723 -1.39 18.89 8.39
N ASP A 724 -0.63 18.31 9.30
CA ASP A 724 -1.09 17.72 10.56
C ASP A 724 -0.31 18.37 11.72
N LEU A 725 -1.01 19.03 12.61
CA LEU A 725 -0.43 19.72 13.76
C LEU A 725 -1.05 19.21 15.06
N ARG A 726 -0.21 18.79 15.98
CA ARG A 726 -0.61 18.23 17.26
C ARG A 726 0.13 18.91 18.41
N GLY A 727 -0.60 19.49 19.36
CA GLY A 727 -0.03 20.16 20.50
C GLY A 727 -1.07 20.72 21.46
N ASP A 728 -0.62 21.41 22.48
CA ASP A 728 -1.50 22.02 23.49
C ASP A 728 -2.15 23.32 22.96
N SER A 729 -1.40 24.09 22.16
CA SER A 729 -1.86 25.35 21.57
C SER A 729 -1.36 25.47 20.14
N LEU A 730 -2.26 25.78 19.23
CA LEU A 730 -2.00 25.94 17.80
C LEU A 730 -2.31 27.39 17.36
N PRO A 731 -1.44 28.03 16.55
CA PRO A 731 -1.65 29.41 16.14
C PRO A 731 -2.78 29.55 15.11
N ALA A 732 -3.55 30.58 15.19
CA ALA A 732 -4.60 30.93 14.23
C ALA A 732 -4.05 31.17 12.80
N SER A 733 -2.80 31.54 12.67
CA SER A 733 -2.12 31.80 11.40
C SER A 733 -2.17 30.60 10.43
N VAL A 734 -2.37 29.35 10.92
CA VAL A 734 -2.60 28.16 10.09
C VAL A 734 -3.73 28.37 9.06
N PHE A 735 -4.74 29.16 9.42
CA PHE A 735 -5.85 29.48 8.52
C PHE A 735 -5.58 30.71 7.63
N THR A 736 -4.67 31.60 8.00
CA THR A 736 -4.50 32.91 7.36
C THR A 736 -3.23 33.05 6.52
N VAL A 737 -2.19 32.23 6.74
CA VAL A 737 -0.92 32.30 6.00
C VAL A 737 -1.12 32.16 4.48
N PRO A 738 -0.73 33.14 3.62
CA PRO A 738 -1.05 33.17 2.18
C PRO A 738 -0.39 32.08 1.34
N SER A 739 0.73 31.53 1.78
CA SER A 739 1.52 30.50 1.05
C SER A 739 0.77 29.17 0.88
N LEU A 740 -0.10 28.79 1.82
CA LEU A 740 -0.77 27.49 1.83
C LEU A 740 -1.88 27.34 0.78
N ARG A 741 -1.68 27.85 -0.42
CA ARG A 741 -2.69 27.85 -1.51
C ARG A 741 -3.04 26.47 -2.05
N ARG A 742 -2.15 25.49 -1.87
CA ARG A 742 -2.32 24.12 -2.34
C ARG A 742 -2.80 23.17 -1.26
N LEU A 743 -3.03 23.67 -0.05
CA LEU A 743 -3.46 22.84 1.06
C LEU A 743 -4.83 22.21 0.78
N GLN A 744 -4.88 20.88 0.81
CA GLN A 744 -6.07 20.07 0.59
C GLN A 744 -6.54 19.37 1.86
N SER A 745 -5.61 18.96 2.73
CA SER A 745 -5.92 18.25 3.96
C SER A 745 -5.28 18.98 5.15
N LEU A 746 -6.11 19.33 6.13
CA LEU A 746 -5.69 19.94 7.38
C LEU A 746 -6.20 19.12 8.56
N MET A 747 -5.30 18.69 9.42
CA MET A 747 -5.62 18.03 10.67
C MET A 747 -5.03 18.83 11.83
N LEU A 748 -5.88 19.16 12.81
CA LEU A 748 -5.50 19.95 13.97
C LEU A 748 -5.90 19.23 15.24
N TRP A 749 -4.97 19.12 16.15
CA TRP A 749 -5.17 18.50 17.45
C TRP A 749 -4.63 19.42 18.53
N GLY A 750 -5.50 20.08 19.28
CA GLY A 750 -5.17 21.02 20.34
C GLY A 750 -5.92 22.35 20.20
N ALA A 751 -5.93 23.14 21.24
CA ALA A 751 -6.64 24.42 21.27
C ALA A 751 -6.12 25.37 20.18
N VAL A 752 -7.04 25.99 19.44
CA VAL A 752 -6.72 26.95 18.38
C VAL A 752 -7.38 28.27 18.69
N ASP A 753 -6.60 29.36 18.73
CA ASP A 753 -7.17 30.72 18.75
C ASP A 753 -7.74 31.04 17.36
N ALA A 754 -8.92 30.43 17.04
CA ALA A 754 -9.54 30.61 15.74
C ALA A 754 -9.94 32.09 15.54
N PRO A 755 -9.80 32.63 14.31
CA PRO A 755 -10.14 34.00 14.02
C PRO A 755 -11.63 34.28 14.31
N GLU A 756 -11.91 35.20 15.19
CA GLU A 756 -13.26 35.72 15.44
C GLU A 756 -13.55 36.80 14.38
N GLY A 757 -14.08 36.38 13.24
CA GLY A 757 -14.50 37.33 12.20
C GLY A 757 -15.93 37.81 12.41
N PRO A 758 -16.31 39.00 11.92
CA PRO A 758 -17.68 39.53 12.02
C PRO A 758 -18.70 38.83 11.13
N GLY A 759 -18.44 37.61 10.65
CA GLY A 759 -19.41 36.69 10.04
C GLY A 759 -19.90 37.08 8.65
N GLY A 760 -19.12 37.78 7.85
CA GLY A 760 -19.44 38.12 6.46
C GLY A 760 -18.74 37.27 5.40
N ALA A 761 -19.28 37.23 4.18
CA ALA A 761 -18.70 36.51 3.02
C ALA A 761 -17.27 37.01 2.66
N GLU A 762 -16.85 38.18 3.12
CA GLU A 762 -15.53 38.75 2.91
C GLU A 762 -14.45 38.05 3.75
N ASP A 763 -14.82 37.47 4.89
CA ASP A 763 -13.88 36.76 5.78
C ASP A 763 -13.56 35.34 5.28
N ALA A 764 -14.38 34.80 4.39
CA ALA A 764 -14.11 33.50 3.72
C ALA A 764 -12.84 33.52 2.84
N GLN A 765 -12.30 34.71 2.53
CA GLN A 765 -11.02 34.86 1.83
C GLN A 765 -9.83 34.31 2.65
N TYR A 766 -9.98 34.26 3.96
CA TYR A 766 -8.94 33.81 4.88
C TYR A 766 -8.87 32.29 4.97
N ILE A 767 -9.96 31.55 4.65
CA ILE A 767 -9.96 30.08 4.66
C ILE A 767 -9.76 29.54 3.24
N ARG A 768 -8.89 28.58 3.10
CA ARG A 768 -8.34 28.06 1.85
C ARG A 768 -9.39 27.47 0.91
N PRO A 769 -9.53 27.98 -0.33
CA PRO A 769 -10.54 27.50 -1.28
C PRO A 769 -10.29 26.05 -1.75
N ASN A 770 -9.04 25.56 -1.63
CA ASN A 770 -8.65 24.21 -2.04
C ASN A 770 -8.75 23.17 -0.92
N LEU A 771 -9.15 23.57 0.28
CA LEU A 771 -9.32 22.66 1.40
C LEU A 771 -10.48 21.70 1.13
N THR A 772 -10.17 20.43 1.16
CA THR A 772 -11.08 19.33 0.84
C THR A 772 -11.37 18.47 2.07
N ARG A 773 -10.40 18.36 2.98
CA ARG A 773 -10.52 17.65 4.25
C ARG A 773 -10.10 18.57 5.40
N LEU A 774 -10.94 18.60 6.44
CA LEU A 774 -10.64 19.25 7.70
C LEU A 774 -11.00 18.32 8.85
N SER A 775 -10.04 18.02 9.70
CA SER A 775 -10.24 17.24 10.93
C SER A 775 -9.74 18.03 12.13
N MET A 776 -10.60 18.24 13.09
CA MET A 776 -10.32 19.08 14.26
C MET A 776 -10.64 18.31 15.55
N TRP A 777 -9.70 18.32 16.47
CA TRP A 777 -9.76 17.62 17.75
C TRP A 777 -9.34 18.57 18.87
N ASN A 778 -10.16 18.74 19.90
CA ASN A 778 -9.88 19.62 21.04
C ASN A 778 -9.55 21.08 20.67
N THR A 779 -10.07 21.58 19.54
CA THR A 779 -9.69 22.88 19.00
C THR A 779 -10.50 24.04 19.56
N MET A 780 -11.61 23.78 20.27
CA MET A 780 -12.45 24.75 20.98
C MET A 780 -12.96 25.91 20.11
N VAL A 781 -13.25 25.62 18.82
CA VAL A 781 -13.74 26.66 17.89
C VAL A 781 -15.17 27.08 18.19
N LYS A 782 -15.53 28.30 17.82
CA LYS A 782 -16.87 28.87 18.01
C LYS A 782 -17.73 28.72 16.76
N GLN A 783 -19.03 29.04 16.88
CA GLN A 783 -20.00 29.00 15.78
C GLN A 783 -19.60 29.88 14.58
N SER A 784 -19.03 31.07 14.83
CA SER A 784 -18.52 31.95 13.76
C SER A 784 -17.53 31.26 12.83
N PHE A 785 -16.65 30.43 13.38
CA PHE A 785 -15.69 29.66 12.59
C PHE A 785 -16.39 28.57 11.76
N VAL A 786 -17.35 27.85 12.32
CA VAL A 786 -18.16 26.85 11.58
C VAL A 786 -18.92 27.50 10.42
N ASP A 787 -19.39 28.71 10.63
CA ASP A 787 -20.07 29.50 9.60
C ASP A 787 -19.14 29.89 8.44
N MET A 788 -17.87 30.15 8.72
CA MET A 788 -16.85 30.36 7.68
C MET A 788 -16.54 29.06 6.92
N LEU A 789 -16.52 27.91 7.59
CA LEU A 789 -16.33 26.61 6.92
C LEU A 789 -17.46 26.29 5.96
N ALA A 790 -18.69 26.69 6.27
CA ALA A 790 -19.87 26.39 5.48
C ALA A 790 -19.83 26.97 4.05
N VAL A 791 -19.03 28.00 3.79
CA VAL A 791 -18.89 28.63 2.46
C VAL A 791 -17.73 28.08 1.65
N LEU A 792 -16.90 27.18 2.20
CA LEU A 792 -15.77 26.60 1.49
C LEU A 792 -16.24 25.80 0.26
N PRO A 793 -15.70 26.10 -0.94
CA PRO A 793 -16.23 25.54 -2.19
C PRO A 793 -15.90 24.07 -2.42
N ASN A 794 -14.85 23.54 -1.76
CA ASN A 794 -14.32 22.22 -2.03
C ASN A 794 -14.29 21.30 -0.81
N LEU A 795 -14.78 21.71 0.36
CA LEU A 795 -14.77 20.89 1.56
C LEU A 795 -15.70 19.68 1.41
N ALA A 796 -15.10 18.49 1.37
CA ALA A 796 -15.79 17.22 1.16
C ALA A 796 -15.81 16.32 2.42
N ASP A 797 -14.82 16.44 3.31
CA ASP A 797 -14.74 15.67 4.57
C ASP A 797 -14.52 16.64 5.73
N LEU A 798 -15.44 16.63 6.68
CA LEU A 798 -15.39 17.44 7.91
C LEU A 798 -15.51 16.55 9.13
N ALA A 799 -14.52 16.63 10.02
CA ALA A 799 -14.56 15.95 11.31
C ALA A 799 -14.37 16.96 12.45
N LEU A 800 -15.35 17.08 13.35
CA LEU A 800 -15.29 17.84 14.59
C LEU A 800 -15.41 16.86 15.75
N MET A 801 -14.30 16.60 16.42
CA MET A 801 -14.18 15.50 17.38
C MET A 801 -13.68 15.99 18.74
N ALA A 802 -14.04 15.26 19.78
CA ALA A 802 -13.76 15.62 21.17
C ALA A 802 -14.29 17.03 21.50
N ASP A 803 -13.52 17.89 22.12
CA ASP A 803 -13.89 19.29 22.37
C ASP A 803 -13.47 20.21 21.21
N ALA A 804 -13.71 19.79 19.95
CA ALA A 804 -13.38 20.61 18.78
C ALA A 804 -14.24 21.87 18.68
N TYR A 805 -15.44 21.84 19.21
CA TYR A 805 -16.40 22.94 19.21
C TYR A 805 -16.73 23.37 20.65
N ASP A 806 -16.72 24.68 20.91
CA ASP A 806 -17.05 25.26 22.21
C ASP A 806 -18.47 25.81 22.22
N GLY A 807 -19.43 24.96 22.48
CA GLY A 807 -20.85 25.30 22.58
C GLY A 807 -21.73 24.06 22.76
N ASP A 808 -22.96 24.31 23.24
CA ASP A 808 -24.02 23.32 23.41
C ASP A 808 -24.99 23.26 22.20
N ARG A 809 -24.89 24.23 21.30
CA ARG A 809 -25.73 24.35 20.10
C ARG A 809 -24.85 24.56 18.87
N LEU A 810 -25.00 23.68 17.89
CA LEU A 810 -24.30 23.76 16.61
C LEU A 810 -25.31 24.01 15.49
N ALA A 811 -25.09 25.06 14.70
CA ALA A 811 -25.96 25.38 13.59
C ALA A 811 -25.20 25.36 12.26
N PHE A 812 -25.71 24.60 11.30
CA PHE A 812 -25.24 24.64 9.90
C PHE A 812 -26.16 25.55 9.10
N ARG A 813 -25.60 26.61 8.50
CA ARG A 813 -26.33 27.63 7.74
C ARG A 813 -27.04 27.06 6.52
N GLU A 814 -28.09 27.75 6.09
CA GLU A 814 -28.80 27.44 4.82
C GLU A 814 -27.82 27.43 3.63
N ALA A 815 -27.98 26.44 2.74
CA ALA A 815 -27.16 26.24 1.55
C ALA A 815 -25.64 26.13 1.82
N GLY A 816 -25.23 25.88 3.08
CA GLY A 816 -23.85 25.67 3.47
C GLY A 816 -23.30 24.28 3.07
N PHE A 817 -21.98 24.11 3.11
CA PHE A 817 -21.28 22.84 2.89
C PHE A 817 -21.67 22.12 1.57
N ARG A 818 -21.65 22.84 0.47
CA ARG A 818 -22.19 22.40 -0.83
C ARG A 818 -21.60 21.10 -1.38
N LYS A 819 -20.33 20.79 -1.07
CA LYS A 819 -19.64 19.58 -1.55
C LYS A 819 -19.34 18.57 -0.45
N LEU A 820 -19.89 18.76 0.74
CA LEU A 820 -19.64 17.86 1.86
C LEU A 820 -20.25 16.48 1.58
N GLN A 821 -19.42 15.47 1.61
CA GLN A 821 -19.79 14.07 1.40
C GLN A 821 -19.70 13.25 2.69
N LYS A 822 -18.77 13.64 3.58
CA LYS A 822 -18.55 12.96 4.87
C LYS A 822 -18.58 13.93 6.01
N LEU A 823 -19.37 13.63 7.03
CA LEU A 823 -19.46 14.40 8.26
C LEU A 823 -19.23 13.49 9.46
N LYS A 824 -18.30 13.87 10.34
CA LYS A 824 -18.06 13.21 11.61
C LYS A 824 -18.21 14.23 12.75
N LEU A 825 -19.14 13.98 13.65
CA LEU A 825 -19.34 14.81 14.85
C LEU A 825 -19.15 13.94 16.10
N GLY A 826 -18.22 14.39 16.96
CA GLY A 826 -17.93 13.73 18.24
C GLY A 826 -17.87 14.74 19.38
N LEU A 827 -18.95 15.48 19.59
CA LEU A 827 -19.03 16.63 20.48
C LEU A 827 -19.81 16.27 21.76
N GLN A 828 -19.09 16.11 22.88
CA GLN A 828 -19.70 15.62 24.14
C GLN A 828 -20.65 16.62 24.79
N LYS A 829 -20.44 17.94 24.57
CA LYS A 829 -21.26 19.04 25.14
C LYS A 829 -22.47 19.38 24.30
N LEU A 830 -22.54 18.90 23.06
CA LEU A 830 -23.57 19.23 22.09
C LEU A 830 -24.95 18.74 22.52
N GLU A 831 -25.91 19.65 22.74
CA GLU A 831 -27.29 19.34 23.06
C GLU A 831 -28.22 19.47 21.86
N GLU A 832 -27.98 20.47 21.02
CA GLU A 832 -28.80 20.77 19.86
C GLU A 832 -27.97 20.94 18.60
N TRP A 833 -28.33 20.22 17.55
CA TRP A 833 -27.73 20.36 16.23
C TRP A 833 -28.83 20.72 15.22
N THR A 834 -28.69 21.88 14.61
CA THR A 834 -29.65 22.39 13.60
C THR A 834 -28.98 22.47 12.24
N VAL A 835 -29.74 22.13 11.21
CA VAL A 835 -29.26 22.14 9.82
C VAL A 835 -30.22 22.97 8.98
N GLY A 836 -29.69 24.02 8.35
CA GLY A 836 -30.47 24.88 7.47
C GLY A 836 -30.90 24.21 6.18
N ALA A 837 -31.92 24.77 5.55
CA ALA A 837 -32.46 24.24 4.29
C ALA A 837 -31.37 24.15 3.20
N LYS A 838 -31.36 23.07 2.41
CA LYS A 838 -30.39 22.81 1.33
C LYS A 838 -28.93 22.81 1.77
N SER A 839 -28.63 22.67 3.06
CA SER A 839 -27.26 22.45 3.54
C SER A 839 -26.84 21.01 3.25
N MET A 840 -25.56 20.79 2.96
CA MET A 840 -24.96 19.46 2.70
C MET A 840 -25.71 18.60 1.66
N PRO A 841 -26.03 19.09 0.47
CA PRO A 841 -26.86 18.36 -0.50
C PRO A 841 -26.25 17.05 -1.00
N GLY A 842 -24.91 16.90 -0.92
CA GLY A 842 -24.16 15.71 -1.35
C GLY A 842 -23.67 14.84 -0.19
N LEU A 843 -24.23 14.98 1.02
CA LEU A 843 -23.79 14.19 2.18
C LEU A 843 -24.13 12.72 1.97
N ALA A 844 -23.11 11.87 1.89
CA ALA A 844 -23.24 10.43 1.70
C ALA A 844 -23.04 9.65 3.01
N THR A 845 -22.12 10.09 3.86
CA THR A 845 -21.80 9.40 5.13
C THR A 845 -21.86 10.36 6.30
N MET A 846 -22.59 9.98 7.33
CA MET A 846 -22.64 10.71 8.59
C MET A 846 -22.25 9.80 9.75
N MET A 847 -21.33 10.26 10.61
CA MET A 847 -20.97 9.59 11.85
C MET A 847 -21.20 10.49 13.04
N LEU A 848 -21.97 10.03 14.00
CA LEU A 848 -22.13 10.67 15.32
C LEU A 848 -21.45 9.81 16.37
N CYS A 849 -20.54 10.40 17.13
CA CYS A 849 -19.68 9.68 18.07
C CYS A 849 -19.81 10.30 19.47
N ARG A 850 -20.39 9.56 20.42
CA ARG A 850 -20.46 9.99 21.83
C ARG A 850 -21.03 11.41 22.05
N CYS A 851 -21.95 11.84 21.23
CA CYS A 851 -22.71 13.07 21.48
C CYS A 851 -23.79 12.79 22.53
N ALA A 852 -23.35 12.50 23.76
CA ALA A 852 -24.23 11.96 24.82
C ALA A 852 -25.34 12.93 25.26
N ARG A 853 -25.18 14.25 25.04
CA ARG A 853 -26.18 15.25 25.38
C ARG A 853 -27.11 15.61 24.23
N MET A 854 -26.86 15.10 23.02
CA MET A 854 -27.68 15.43 21.85
C MET A 854 -29.11 14.88 22.02
N ARG A 855 -30.07 15.79 21.97
CA ARG A 855 -31.48 15.48 22.27
C ARG A 855 -32.21 14.83 21.09
N MET A 856 -31.93 15.23 19.87
CA MET A 856 -32.58 14.75 18.65
C MET A 856 -31.73 14.95 17.41
N LEU A 857 -32.06 14.21 16.35
CA LEU A 857 -31.48 14.45 15.04
C LEU A 857 -32.16 15.64 14.34
N PRO A 858 -31.43 16.38 13.47
CA PRO A 858 -32.03 17.48 12.68
C PRO A 858 -33.13 17.01 11.73
N GLU A 859 -34.21 17.78 11.59
CA GLU A 859 -35.28 17.49 10.63
C GLU A 859 -34.82 17.47 9.17
N ALA A 860 -33.84 18.28 8.84
CA ALA A 860 -33.30 18.37 7.49
C ALA A 860 -32.74 17.04 6.95
N LEU A 861 -32.35 16.09 7.80
CA LEU A 861 -31.86 14.77 7.39
C LEU A 861 -32.90 14.01 6.57
N ALA A 862 -34.20 14.15 6.86
CA ALA A 862 -35.27 13.50 6.11
C ALA A 862 -35.27 13.87 4.60
N GLY A 863 -34.70 15.00 4.24
CA GLY A 863 -34.59 15.48 2.85
C GLY A 863 -33.29 15.13 2.13
N MET A 864 -32.32 14.51 2.77
CA MET A 864 -30.99 14.21 2.21
C MET A 864 -30.99 12.89 1.45
N LYS A 865 -31.33 12.93 0.16
CA LYS A 865 -31.47 11.75 -0.69
C LYS A 865 -30.17 10.99 -0.97
N GLU A 866 -29.03 11.66 -0.88
CA GLU A 866 -27.69 11.09 -1.13
C GLU A 866 -27.10 10.44 0.13
N LEU A 867 -27.79 10.52 1.29
CA LEU A 867 -27.29 9.95 2.54
C LEU A 867 -27.42 8.41 2.51
N GLU A 868 -26.29 7.75 2.35
CA GLU A 868 -26.19 6.30 2.21
C GLU A 868 -25.91 5.59 3.54
N GLU A 869 -25.18 6.24 4.44
CA GLU A 869 -24.71 5.62 5.68
C GLU A 869 -24.78 6.58 6.87
N VAL A 870 -25.40 6.10 7.96
CA VAL A 870 -25.41 6.75 9.27
C VAL A 870 -24.77 5.82 10.30
N VAL A 871 -23.71 6.29 10.97
CA VAL A 871 -23.03 5.52 12.02
C VAL A 871 -23.25 6.20 13.36
N LEU A 872 -23.90 5.51 14.28
CA LEU A 872 -24.08 5.93 15.66
C LEU A 872 -23.12 5.16 16.56
N TYR A 873 -22.20 5.90 17.17
CA TYR A 873 -21.14 5.35 17.94
C TYR A 873 -21.28 5.70 19.43
N SER A 874 -21.49 4.71 20.31
CA SER A 874 -21.75 4.93 21.74
C SER A 874 -22.81 6.01 22.01
N MET A 875 -23.99 5.87 21.37
CA MET A 875 -25.13 6.77 21.49
C MET A 875 -26.42 5.99 21.76
N PRO A 876 -26.54 5.29 22.89
CA PRO A 876 -27.68 4.40 23.17
C PRO A 876 -29.01 5.12 23.12
N ASP A 877 -29.10 6.34 23.66
CA ASP A 877 -30.34 7.12 23.67
C ASP A 877 -30.80 7.47 22.24
N MET A 878 -29.86 7.78 21.34
CA MET A 878 -30.18 8.09 19.96
C MET A 878 -30.58 6.84 19.18
N VAL A 879 -30.01 5.69 19.49
CA VAL A 879 -30.42 4.42 18.87
C VAL A 879 -31.89 4.11 19.17
N GLY A 880 -32.35 4.21 20.43
CA GLY A 880 -33.78 4.05 20.76
C GLY A 880 -34.68 5.06 20.07
N ARG A 881 -34.20 6.27 19.75
CA ARG A 881 -34.97 7.28 19.02
C ARG A 881 -35.13 7.01 17.53
N ILE A 882 -34.26 6.21 16.93
CA ILE A 882 -34.31 5.87 15.49
C ILE A 882 -34.83 4.45 15.23
N GLU A 883 -35.17 3.68 16.27
CA GLU A 883 -35.74 2.33 16.13
C GLU A 883 -37.04 2.32 15.31
N GLU A 884 -37.20 1.29 14.50
CA GLU A 884 -38.32 1.11 13.60
C GLU A 884 -39.62 0.92 14.41
N GLY A 885 -40.60 1.77 14.16
CA GLY A 885 -41.96 1.68 14.72
C GLY A 885 -42.20 2.53 15.97
N GLU A 886 -41.24 2.72 16.86
CA GLU A 886 -41.41 3.48 18.11
C GLU A 886 -40.53 4.74 18.23
N GLY A 887 -39.47 4.84 17.43
CA GLY A 887 -38.47 5.90 17.51
C GLY A 887 -38.99 7.26 17.01
N GLN A 888 -38.86 8.29 17.85
CA GLN A 888 -39.30 9.65 17.53
C GLN A 888 -38.58 10.25 16.31
N ASP A 889 -37.33 9.86 16.06
CA ASP A 889 -36.45 10.32 14.97
C ASP A 889 -36.35 9.35 13.80
N HIS A 890 -37.07 8.22 13.85
CA HIS A 890 -37.02 7.21 12.77
C HIS A 890 -37.37 7.81 11.40
N HIS A 891 -38.38 8.67 11.32
CA HIS A 891 -38.81 9.30 10.07
C HIS A 891 -37.70 10.13 9.38
N LYS A 892 -36.70 10.61 10.14
CA LYS A 892 -35.59 11.42 9.64
C LYS A 892 -34.51 10.58 8.92
N VAL A 893 -34.42 9.30 9.26
CA VAL A 893 -33.36 8.40 8.74
C VAL A 893 -33.88 7.14 8.04
N LYS A 894 -35.20 6.94 7.97
CA LYS A 894 -35.82 5.76 7.34
C LYS A 894 -35.43 5.52 5.87
N HIS A 895 -35.02 6.57 5.17
CA HIS A 895 -34.60 6.51 3.77
C HIS A 895 -33.13 6.11 3.63
N VAL A 896 -32.35 6.09 4.74
CA VAL A 896 -30.92 5.77 4.73
C VAL A 896 -30.73 4.27 4.64
N PRO A 897 -30.05 3.78 3.62
CA PRO A 897 -29.86 2.34 3.42
C PRO A 897 -29.05 1.66 4.52
N VAL A 898 -28.12 2.39 5.15
CA VAL A 898 -27.20 1.84 6.16
C VAL A 898 -27.31 2.62 7.45
N ILE A 899 -27.82 2.00 8.49
CA ILE A 899 -27.71 2.53 9.85
C ILE A 899 -26.87 1.55 10.67
N GLN A 900 -25.70 2.00 11.13
CA GLN A 900 -24.82 1.20 11.99
C GLN A 900 -24.85 1.73 13.40
N THR A 901 -25.07 0.85 14.34
CA THR A 901 -24.97 1.14 15.77
C THR A 901 -23.78 0.41 16.36
N ILE A 902 -22.86 1.14 16.95
CA ILE A 902 -21.66 0.58 17.57
C ILE A 902 -21.68 0.95 19.04
N TYR A 903 -21.81 -0.05 19.90
CA TYR A 903 -21.76 0.11 21.34
C TYR A 903 -20.34 -0.16 21.86
N CYS A 904 -19.94 0.58 22.90
CA CYS A 904 -18.65 0.37 23.59
C CYS A 904 -18.90 0.07 25.06
#